data_603dd2a64bd89915f8e4544c023e7769
#
_entry.id   603dd2a64bd89915f8e4544c023e7769
#
_cell.length_a   1.000
_cell.length_b   1.000
_cell.length_c   1.000
_cell.angle_alpha   90.00
_cell.angle_beta   90.00
_cell.angle_gamma   90.00
#
_symmetry.space_group_name_H-M   'P 1'
#
loop_
_entity.id
_entity.type
_entity.pdbx_description
1 polymer ?
#
loop_
_entity_poly.entity_id
_entity_poly.type
_entity_poly.pdbx_seq_one_letter_code
_entity_poly.pdbx_strand_id
1 'polypeptide(L)'
;MRNLIYSKEIRNRIVQRTFLISLILFVSISLYGQGGLLLRGEKWKKFDIKNTSADFYVATNGNDSWSGTLAAPNDNNTDGPFATIEKAQGAVRKLKATVYKPKKDPVETRWIGSPHELGKGKDIVVLIRDGYYSLKKPLIFYPGDGGERVETNLPTGAFEYHKLRDHYVTYAAYPDEKPIISGGKQIVNWKQNSNVWTTKVSDHKVKALLVNGKLQTLARSPNTGYFTPPSVSKTTDELPFRKGDIKNWAEMEDNRVIMLLRWHGGNNSFAKIDEENGIAYFKKPEDGVVIVPPRYYVENVKALLDAPGEWFFDKKNSELNYIPENKNSDPNNSKIFSSQLDQLISIQGEKGKPVRNLRLYGLTFEGALPGNNAINVEYAHAFELANSEIRSCEGAGIRLNKGCYQSRIFENRFEKIGNRVIIVDGEHKPEGSEDILRETTISYNQIYDCGGVNIYAVNSLYTTISHNYITKTRGRYAIDVGRWQNLEEAIDGNYLVEYNHLDDVQKDADDSGAIKTTGLTFNSVVRRNLIHGVNAGFFNDNVAFWFDNMSSQWISEENIYYDLEQGEMKLCAANLVDNIYRNNFKIDPPKNRPEMIIVGEPEIEYGDLSVSIPQKTVSAAAVTGSVVNVSAKLNNVGSTGIVSIDFYLDGKIYEKKKFPTIHNNSSIITFELRIYEPGEHQVAIGETEYKSFNVEGDKPSFVFEELNLSQNRIPSGENITIIATAKNLQSSTQKNKVQLFADNKVVDVYEIIVDGYETEIVEFQFTPKAGEQIVRIGNSTELKLSVYKQKELAISKTTLKTYTSPTAEPSEIEIDSKKNIYKIKASGSDFFHAEDSYASIFAEKVKGDFVATVKITAFGNRTHEWFRSGLFVRNDITNSFDTEPGSKGSVLMFGTTGRAGIHYDEFGDGCMHKANSENIPENITVPIWLKLVRHGNSFTGYVSYDGTNWEVERQTNDIPGLNAAVDIGMAAGAPDKKQYWVEFQDFKIEVEK
;
A
#
# COMPACT_ATOMS: atom_id res chain seq x y z
N MET A 1 9.05 14.40 30.29
CA MET A 1 8.70 13.38 31.30
C MET A 1 7.33 12.72 31.11
N ARG A 2 6.25 13.44 30.79
CA ARG A 2 4.94 12.81 30.49
C ARG A 2 4.97 11.91 29.24
N ASN A 3 5.63 12.30 28.16
CA ASN A 3 5.69 11.51 26.92
C ASN A 3 6.60 10.26 27.02
N LEU A 4 7.64 10.29 27.86
CA LEU A 4 8.46 9.11 28.14
C LEU A 4 7.74 8.09 29.06
N ILE A 5 6.88 8.58 29.97
CA ILE A 5 6.03 7.73 30.81
C ILE A 5 4.95 7.08 29.93
N TYR A 6 4.37 7.81 28.97
CA TYR A 6 3.37 7.26 28.03
C TYR A 6 3.98 6.18 27.12
N SER A 7 5.18 6.41 26.56
CA SER A 7 5.83 5.41 25.71
C SER A 7 6.26 4.16 26.48
N LYS A 8 6.72 4.33 27.71
CA LYS A 8 7.13 3.22 28.58
C LYS A 8 5.93 2.43 29.10
N GLU A 9 4.82 3.11 29.37
CA GLU A 9 3.57 2.49 29.79
C GLU A 9 2.88 1.76 28.63
N ILE A 10 2.89 2.34 27.44
CA ILE A 10 2.42 1.70 26.19
C ILE A 10 3.32 0.51 25.86
N ARG A 11 4.64 0.63 25.95
CA ARG A 11 5.58 -0.47 25.73
C ARG A 11 5.39 -1.60 26.73
N ASN A 12 5.20 -1.29 28.00
CA ASN A 12 4.91 -2.28 29.03
C ASN A 12 3.53 -2.93 28.84
N ARG A 13 2.52 -2.19 28.43
CA ARG A 13 1.19 -2.74 28.12
C ARG A 13 1.21 -3.58 26.84
N ILE A 14 1.97 -3.19 25.83
CA ILE A 14 2.22 -4.00 24.63
C ILE A 14 2.93 -5.30 25.00
N VAL A 15 4.03 -5.23 25.76
CA VAL A 15 4.79 -6.42 26.20
C VAL A 15 3.92 -7.32 27.08
N GLN A 16 3.16 -6.76 28.04
CA GLN A 16 2.26 -7.56 28.89
C GLN A 16 1.11 -8.19 28.09
N ARG A 17 0.57 -7.51 27.07
CA ARG A 17 -0.48 -8.08 26.21
C ARG A 17 0.07 -9.04 25.17
N THR A 18 1.24 -8.77 24.60
CA THR A 18 1.94 -9.76 23.76
C THR A 18 2.20 -11.02 24.55
N PHE A 19 2.59 -10.88 25.82
CA PHE A 19 2.76 -12.01 26.75
C PHE A 19 1.43 -12.67 27.10
N LEU A 20 0.37 -11.89 27.35
CA LEU A 20 -0.96 -12.41 27.66
C LEU A 20 -1.63 -13.05 26.45
N ILE A 21 -1.52 -12.45 25.26
CA ILE A 21 -2.04 -13.01 24.01
C ILE A 21 -1.19 -14.20 23.58
N SER A 22 0.13 -14.15 23.73
CA SER A 22 1.01 -15.33 23.56
C SER A 22 0.70 -16.40 24.58
N LEU A 23 0.40 -16.06 25.82
CA LEU A 23 0.00 -17.00 26.87
C LEU A 23 -1.40 -17.57 26.62
N ILE A 24 -2.37 -16.76 26.17
CA ILE A 24 -3.69 -17.21 25.75
C ILE A 24 -3.59 -18.06 24.48
N LEU A 25 -2.76 -17.69 23.51
CA LEU A 25 -2.44 -18.52 22.34
C LEU A 25 -1.67 -19.79 22.75
N PHE A 26 -0.72 -19.69 23.70
CA PHE A 26 0.02 -20.85 24.20
C PHE A 26 -0.86 -21.77 25.05
N VAL A 27 -1.76 -21.22 25.87
CA VAL A 27 -2.75 -21.99 26.65
C VAL A 27 -3.86 -22.53 25.73
N SER A 28 -4.31 -21.79 24.74
CA SER A 28 -5.25 -22.31 23.73
C SER A 28 -4.56 -23.32 22.81
N ILE A 29 -3.29 -23.12 22.44
CA ILE A 29 -2.48 -24.14 21.76
C ILE A 29 -2.21 -25.33 22.65
N SER A 30 -2.02 -25.17 23.97
CA SER A 30 -1.86 -26.29 24.90
C SER A 30 -3.16 -27.03 25.22
N LEU A 31 -4.30 -26.36 25.28
CA LEU A 31 -5.63 -26.97 25.44
C LEU A 31 -6.22 -27.52 24.14
N TYR A 32 -5.89 -26.95 22.98
CA TYR A 32 -6.19 -27.51 21.66
C TYR A 32 -5.01 -28.27 21.05
N GLY A 33 -3.82 -28.19 21.63
CA GLY A 33 -2.55 -28.73 21.11
C GLY A 33 -2.48 -30.25 21.01
N GLN A 34 -3.35 -30.97 21.67
CA GLN A 34 -3.47 -32.41 21.43
C GLN A 34 -4.34 -32.77 20.23
N GLY A 35 -5.18 -31.83 19.75
CA GLY A 35 -5.96 -31.98 18.50
C GLY A 35 -5.40 -31.21 17.30
N GLY A 36 -4.68 -30.10 17.54
CA GLY A 36 -4.27 -29.16 16.48
C GLY A 36 -2.94 -29.47 15.78
N LEU A 37 -2.06 -30.27 16.39
CA LEU A 37 -0.77 -30.63 15.79
C LEU A 37 -0.89 -31.68 14.65
N LEU A 38 -2.01 -32.34 14.57
CA LEU A 38 -2.27 -33.39 13.56
C LEU A 38 -2.81 -32.84 12.22
N LEU A 39 -3.18 -31.55 12.16
CA LEU A 39 -3.84 -30.97 10.98
C LEU A 39 -2.89 -30.33 9.97
N ARG A 40 -1.57 -30.26 10.23
CA ARG A 40 -0.58 -29.70 9.28
C ARG A 40 -0.11 -30.66 8.18
N GLY A 41 -0.70 -31.83 8.03
CA GLY A 41 -0.16 -32.89 7.17
C GLY A 41 -0.91 -33.15 5.85
N GLU A 42 -2.13 -32.75 5.67
CA GLU A 42 -2.80 -32.89 4.35
C GLU A 42 -2.65 -31.62 3.53
N LYS A 43 -1.88 -31.72 2.43
CA LYS A 43 -1.90 -30.66 1.40
C LYS A 43 -3.35 -30.53 0.92
N TRP A 44 -3.89 -29.31 0.96
CA TRP A 44 -5.16 -28.98 0.35
C TRP A 44 -5.19 -29.52 -1.07
N LYS A 45 -6.25 -30.23 -1.42
CA LYS A 45 -6.40 -30.84 -2.74
C LYS A 45 -7.40 -30.00 -3.54
N LYS A 46 -6.96 -29.48 -4.67
CA LYS A 46 -7.84 -28.75 -5.61
C LYS A 46 -9.00 -29.65 -6.04
N PHE A 47 -10.20 -29.10 -6.11
CA PHE A 47 -11.39 -29.80 -6.59
C PHE A 47 -11.24 -30.15 -8.09
N ASP A 48 -11.41 -31.41 -8.42
CA ASP A 48 -11.31 -31.91 -9.79
C ASP A 48 -12.70 -32.17 -10.35
N ILE A 49 -13.27 -31.15 -11.00
CA ILE A 49 -14.60 -31.22 -11.59
C ILE A 49 -14.73 -32.28 -12.70
N LYS A 50 -13.64 -32.55 -13.45
CA LYS A 50 -13.69 -33.46 -14.59
C LYS A 50 -13.78 -34.93 -14.18
N ASN A 51 -13.26 -35.27 -13.01
CA ASN A 51 -13.28 -36.62 -12.44
C ASN A 51 -14.29 -36.77 -11.31
N THR A 52 -15.27 -35.86 -11.20
CA THR A 52 -16.25 -35.89 -10.13
C THR A 52 -17.63 -36.26 -10.65
N SER A 53 -18.26 -37.26 -10.02
CA SER A 53 -19.66 -37.62 -10.30
C SER A 53 -20.61 -36.72 -9.50
N ALA A 54 -21.70 -36.30 -10.11
CA ALA A 54 -22.73 -35.52 -9.42
C ALA A 54 -23.78 -36.44 -8.75
N ASP A 55 -24.27 -35.94 -7.62
CA ASP A 55 -25.48 -36.51 -6.97
C ASP A 55 -26.74 -35.90 -7.56
N PHE A 56 -26.68 -34.62 -7.93
CA PHE A 56 -27.83 -33.88 -8.49
C PHE A 56 -27.39 -32.94 -9.61
N TYR A 57 -28.37 -32.63 -10.47
CA TYR A 57 -28.24 -31.68 -11.55
C TYR A 57 -29.33 -30.61 -11.49
N VAL A 58 -29.02 -29.40 -11.90
CA VAL A 58 -29.93 -28.28 -12.07
C VAL A 58 -29.81 -27.74 -13.49
N ALA A 59 -30.93 -27.51 -14.18
CA ALA A 59 -30.98 -26.96 -15.52
C ALA A 59 -32.18 -26.05 -15.75
N THR A 60 -32.07 -25.04 -16.62
CA THR A 60 -33.18 -24.12 -16.93
C THR A 60 -34.34 -24.79 -17.61
N ASN A 61 -34.15 -25.93 -18.24
CA ASN A 61 -35.17 -26.81 -18.81
C ASN A 61 -35.56 -27.99 -17.88
N GLY A 62 -35.15 -27.90 -16.60
CA GLY A 62 -35.47 -28.88 -15.58
C GLY A 62 -36.89 -28.73 -15.00
N ASN A 63 -37.21 -29.63 -14.07
CA ASN A 63 -38.45 -29.58 -13.32
C ASN A 63 -38.24 -30.01 -11.86
N ASP A 64 -38.73 -29.21 -10.91
CA ASP A 64 -38.57 -29.45 -9.47
C ASP A 64 -39.35 -30.65 -8.93
N SER A 65 -40.24 -31.28 -9.76
CA SER A 65 -40.88 -32.54 -9.44
C SER A 65 -40.04 -33.78 -9.81
N TRP A 66 -38.97 -33.62 -10.59
CA TRP A 66 -38.10 -34.70 -11.02
C TRP A 66 -37.09 -35.10 -9.93
N SER A 67 -36.37 -36.19 -10.19
CA SER A 67 -35.40 -36.72 -9.23
C SER A 67 -34.16 -35.86 -9.06
N GLY A 68 -33.82 -35.07 -10.07
CA GLY A 68 -32.59 -34.28 -10.13
C GLY A 68 -31.33 -35.11 -10.38
N THR A 69 -31.43 -36.41 -10.64
CA THR A 69 -30.28 -37.32 -10.79
C THR A 69 -29.78 -37.47 -12.22
N LEU A 70 -30.50 -36.92 -13.19
CA LEU A 70 -30.14 -36.93 -14.61
C LEU A 70 -29.68 -35.56 -15.06
N ALA A 71 -28.63 -35.49 -15.89
CA ALA A 71 -28.05 -34.25 -16.40
C ALA A 71 -28.93 -33.54 -17.45
N ALA A 72 -29.92 -34.24 -18.03
CA ALA A 72 -30.85 -33.71 -19.00
C ALA A 72 -32.21 -34.44 -18.81
N PRO A 73 -33.33 -33.85 -19.30
CA PRO A 73 -34.60 -34.54 -19.33
C PRO A 73 -34.47 -35.88 -20.10
N ASN A 74 -35.09 -36.93 -19.57
CA ASN A 74 -35.22 -38.19 -20.31
C ASN A 74 -36.15 -38.04 -21.52
N ASP A 75 -36.14 -38.99 -22.44
CA ASP A 75 -36.87 -38.93 -23.71
C ASP A 75 -38.39 -38.72 -23.54
N ASN A 76 -38.96 -39.15 -22.44
CA ASN A 76 -40.39 -39.00 -22.14
C ASN A 76 -40.72 -37.76 -21.29
N ASN A 77 -39.76 -36.94 -20.93
CA ASN A 77 -39.88 -35.79 -20.01
C ASN A 77 -40.54 -36.14 -18.66
N THR A 78 -40.29 -37.33 -18.17
CA THR A 78 -40.82 -37.79 -16.88
C THR A 78 -39.82 -37.68 -15.74
N ASP A 79 -38.53 -37.56 -16.04
CA ASP A 79 -37.44 -37.35 -15.09
C ASP A 79 -36.29 -36.57 -15.74
N GLY A 80 -35.45 -35.91 -14.92
CA GLY A 80 -34.39 -35.06 -15.38
C GLY A 80 -33.77 -34.22 -14.27
N PRO A 81 -33.08 -33.10 -14.61
CA PRO A 81 -32.52 -32.16 -13.63
C PRO A 81 -33.61 -31.38 -12.89
N PHE A 82 -33.29 -30.83 -11.74
CA PHE A 82 -34.13 -29.84 -11.08
C PHE A 82 -34.16 -28.52 -11.89
N ALA A 83 -35.26 -27.76 -11.74
CA ALA A 83 -35.36 -26.44 -12.35
C ALA A 83 -34.66 -25.35 -11.52
N THR A 84 -34.55 -25.53 -10.19
CA THR A 84 -34.08 -24.52 -9.26
C THR A 84 -32.94 -25.02 -8.36
N ILE A 85 -32.05 -24.10 -7.98
CA ILE A 85 -30.97 -24.39 -7.03
C ILE A 85 -31.56 -24.66 -5.63
N GLU A 86 -32.60 -23.97 -5.24
CA GLU A 86 -33.32 -24.17 -3.99
C GLU A 86 -33.86 -25.60 -3.84
N LYS A 87 -34.34 -26.18 -4.94
CA LYS A 87 -34.80 -27.59 -4.92
C LYS A 87 -33.64 -28.55 -4.70
N ALA A 88 -32.49 -28.27 -5.35
CA ALA A 88 -31.27 -29.04 -5.14
C ALA A 88 -30.80 -28.96 -3.70
N GLN A 89 -30.81 -27.75 -3.07
CA GLN A 89 -30.53 -27.61 -1.63
C GLN A 89 -31.41 -28.55 -0.77
N GLY A 90 -32.71 -28.60 -1.05
CA GLY A 90 -33.60 -29.50 -0.36
C GLY A 90 -33.26 -30.98 -0.55
N ALA A 91 -32.81 -31.37 -1.75
CA ALA A 91 -32.38 -32.74 -2.04
C ALA A 91 -31.06 -33.08 -1.35
N VAL A 92 -30.08 -32.14 -1.32
CA VAL A 92 -28.84 -32.26 -0.59
C VAL A 92 -29.07 -32.51 0.89
N ARG A 93 -29.96 -31.73 1.54
CA ARG A 93 -30.31 -31.93 2.96
C ARG A 93 -30.86 -33.33 3.22
N LYS A 94 -31.71 -33.87 2.34
CA LYS A 94 -32.26 -35.22 2.45
C LYS A 94 -31.18 -36.29 2.26
N LEU A 95 -30.32 -36.13 1.24
CA LEU A 95 -29.22 -37.07 0.99
C LEU A 95 -28.25 -37.07 2.16
N LYS A 96 -27.90 -35.88 2.65
CA LYS A 96 -27.00 -35.68 3.79
C LYS A 96 -27.43 -36.46 5.02
N ALA A 97 -28.74 -36.43 5.36
CA ALA A 97 -29.28 -37.19 6.47
C ALA A 97 -29.10 -38.72 6.34
N THR A 98 -28.86 -39.23 5.12
CA THR A 98 -28.65 -40.66 4.89
C THR A 98 -27.15 -41.05 4.82
N VAL A 99 -26.30 -40.17 4.33
CA VAL A 99 -24.88 -40.45 4.08
C VAL A 99 -23.96 -40.05 5.23
N TYR A 100 -24.34 -39.05 6.00
CA TYR A 100 -23.58 -38.67 7.20
C TYR A 100 -24.18 -39.37 8.43
N LYS A 101 -23.36 -40.21 9.03
CA LYS A 101 -23.71 -40.84 10.29
C LYS A 101 -22.75 -40.32 11.35
N PRO A 102 -23.26 -39.61 12.37
CA PRO A 102 -22.43 -39.23 13.50
C PRO A 102 -21.89 -40.47 14.22
N LYS A 103 -20.73 -40.33 14.82
CA LYS A 103 -20.17 -41.34 15.73
C LYS A 103 -21.20 -41.63 16.83
N LYS A 104 -21.57 -42.90 17.01
CA LYS A 104 -22.35 -43.31 18.17
C LYS A 104 -21.36 -43.51 19.33
N ASP A 105 -21.29 -42.60 20.20
CA ASP A 105 -20.94 -42.53 21.59
C ASP A 105 -20.14 -41.30 21.99
N PRO A 106 -20.56 -40.65 23.07
CA PRO A 106 -19.75 -39.64 23.70
C PRO A 106 -18.61 -40.28 24.51
N VAL A 107 -17.51 -39.77 24.38
CA VAL A 107 -16.16 -39.82 24.91
C VAL A 107 -15.97 -40.33 26.37
N GLU A 108 -16.70 -41.26 26.90
CA GLU A 108 -16.48 -41.64 28.32
C GLU A 108 -15.58 -42.85 28.57
N THR A 109 -15.17 -43.58 27.54
CA THR A 109 -14.19 -44.68 27.78
C THR A 109 -13.20 -44.82 26.64
N ARG A 110 -12.11 -44.13 26.72
CA ARG A 110 -10.91 -44.38 25.91
C ARG A 110 -10.11 -45.54 26.53
N TRP A 111 -10.55 -46.76 26.27
CA TRP A 111 -9.68 -47.92 26.39
C TRP A 111 -9.30 -48.46 25.03
N ILE A 112 -8.01 -48.64 24.84
CA ILE A 112 -7.40 -49.24 23.65
C ILE A 112 -8.07 -50.60 23.39
N GLY A 113 -8.69 -50.78 22.22
CA GLY A 113 -9.22 -52.07 21.76
C GLY A 113 -10.74 -52.23 21.59
N SER A 114 -11.58 -51.19 21.82
CA SER A 114 -12.99 -51.27 21.47
C SER A 114 -13.22 -50.87 20.01
N PRO A 115 -14.02 -51.62 19.22
CA PRO A 115 -14.38 -51.23 17.86
C PRO A 115 -15.31 -50.02 17.89
N HIS A 116 -14.75 -48.83 17.72
CA HIS A 116 -15.56 -47.61 17.57
C HIS A 116 -16.12 -47.58 16.17
N GLU A 117 -17.44 -47.42 16.05
CA GLU A 117 -18.05 -47.09 14.76
C GLU A 117 -17.58 -45.67 14.35
N LEU A 118 -16.77 -45.66 13.28
CA LEU A 118 -16.29 -44.41 12.71
C LEU A 118 -17.42 -43.64 12.04
N GLY A 119 -17.37 -42.33 12.07
CA GLY A 119 -18.23 -41.49 11.26
C GLY A 119 -18.07 -41.83 9.76
N LYS A 120 -19.17 -41.91 9.04
CA LYS A 120 -19.18 -42.10 7.60
C LYS A 120 -19.63 -40.82 6.92
N GLY A 121 -19.02 -40.49 5.78
CA GLY A 121 -19.38 -39.35 4.97
C GLY A 121 -18.89 -39.52 3.55
N LYS A 122 -19.44 -38.75 2.65
CA LYS A 122 -18.96 -38.57 1.27
C LYS A 122 -19.16 -37.14 0.82
N ASP A 123 -18.42 -36.71 -0.18
CA ASP A 123 -18.71 -35.46 -0.87
C ASP A 123 -20.06 -35.56 -1.58
N ILE A 124 -20.82 -34.46 -1.56
CA ILE A 124 -22.09 -34.32 -2.27
C ILE A 124 -21.93 -33.23 -3.32
N VAL A 125 -22.28 -33.54 -4.54
CA VAL A 125 -22.04 -32.65 -5.68
C VAL A 125 -23.34 -32.35 -6.43
N VAL A 126 -23.62 -31.06 -6.60
CA VAL A 126 -24.69 -30.53 -7.44
C VAL A 126 -24.05 -29.87 -8.67
N LEU A 127 -24.33 -30.38 -9.87
CA LEU A 127 -23.87 -29.75 -11.11
C LEU A 127 -24.99 -28.90 -11.71
N ILE A 128 -24.66 -27.63 -11.97
CA ILE A 128 -25.56 -26.64 -12.55
C ILE A 128 -25.23 -26.50 -14.03
N ARG A 129 -26.22 -26.73 -14.88
CA ARG A 129 -26.09 -26.64 -16.33
C ARG A 129 -26.09 -25.20 -16.80
N ASP A 130 -25.55 -24.94 -17.98
CA ASP A 130 -25.55 -23.62 -18.59
C ASP A 130 -26.97 -23.02 -18.65
N GLY A 131 -27.01 -21.71 -18.44
CA GLY A 131 -28.27 -20.96 -18.46
C GLY A 131 -28.26 -19.78 -17.51
N TYR A 132 -29.39 -19.06 -17.51
CA TYR A 132 -29.57 -17.84 -16.72
C TYR A 132 -30.57 -18.10 -15.60
N TYR A 133 -30.10 -18.08 -14.37
CA TYR A 133 -30.90 -18.36 -13.15
C TYR A 133 -31.22 -17.06 -12.44
N SER A 134 -32.36 -16.46 -12.75
CA SER A 134 -32.86 -15.25 -12.11
C SER A 134 -33.38 -15.53 -10.72
N LEU A 135 -32.71 -15.03 -9.72
CA LEU A 135 -33.12 -15.15 -8.32
C LEU A 135 -34.21 -14.13 -7.99
N LYS A 136 -35.26 -14.57 -7.28
CA LYS A 136 -36.30 -13.69 -6.72
C LYS A 136 -35.95 -13.20 -5.31
N LYS A 137 -35.05 -13.89 -4.65
CA LYS A 137 -34.48 -13.61 -3.32
C LYS A 137 -33.09 -14.25 -3.22
N PRO A 138 -32.23 -13.81 -2.30
CA PRO A 138 -30.95 -14.46 -2.10
C PRO A 138 -31.07 -15.96 -1.83
N LEU A 139 -30.14 -16.75 -2.37
CA LEU A 139 -29.98 -18.16 -1.98
C LEU A 139 -29.30 -18.19 -0.61
N ILE A 140 -29.95 -18.81 0.37
CA ILE A 140 -29.48 -18.89 1.73
C ILE A 140 -28.96 -20.29 2.02
N PHE A 141 -27.75 -20.38 2.56
CA PHE A 141 -27.13 -21.61 3.03
C PHE A 141 -27.01 -21.58 4.55
N TYR A 142 -27.66 -22.50 5.21
CA TYR A 142 -27.64 -22.69 6.65
C TYR A 142 -26.66 -23.80 7.07
N PRO A 143 -26.38 -24.03 8.36
CA PRO A 143 -25.48 -25.10 8.81
C PRO A 143 -25.81 -26.48 8.24
N GLY A 144 -27.09 -26.75 7.98
CA GLY A 144 -27.52 -27.99 7.35
C GLY A 144 -27.17 -28.16 5.87
N ASP A 145 -26.80 -27.09 5.17
CA ASP A 145 -26.51 -27.09 3.74
C ASP A 145 -25.02 -27.33 3.42
N GLY A 146 -24.13 -27.16 4.39
CA GLY A 146 -22.71 -27.45 4.23
C GLY A 146 -22.39 -28.95 4.34
N GLY A 147 -21.14 -29.29 4.11
CA GLY A 147 -20.60 -30.64 4.31
C GLY A 147 -20.32 -30.95 5.76
N GLU A 148 -19.50 -31.95 6.01
CA GLU A 148 -19.18 -32.44 7.36
C GLU A 148 -17.70 -32.71 7.51
N ARG A 149 -17.21 -32.55 8.73
CA ARG A 149 -15.90 -33.02 9.16
C ARG A 149 -16.09 -34.33 9.94
N VAL A 150 -15.53 -35.40 9.43
CA VAL A 150 -15.71 -36.74 9.96
C VAL A 150 -14.38 -37.27 10.49
N GLU A 151 -14.38 -37.80 11.72
CA GLU A 151 -13.23 -38.43 12.31
C GLU A 151 -13.07 -39.87 11.75
N THR A 152 -11.91 -40.19 11.22
CA THR A 152 -11.56 -41.50 10.68
C THR A 152 -10.31 -42.03 11.36
N ASN A 153 -10.18 -43.35 11.54
CA ASN A 153 -8.96 -43.96 12.00
C ASN A 153 -7.98 -44.23 10.83
N LEU A 154 -6.69 -44.06 11.11
CA LEU A 154 -5.66 -44.50 10.18
C LEU A 154 -5.18 -45.88 10.68
N PRO A 155 -5.13 -46.92 9.81
CA PRO A 155 -4.50 -48.18 10.16
C PRO A 155 -2.97 -48.00 10.19
N THR A 156 -2.41 -47.71 11.35
CA THR A 156 -0.97 -47.51 11.49
C THR A 156 -0.44 -48.34 12.68
N GLY A 157 -0.33 -49.60 12.53
CA GLY A 157 0.35 -50.48 13.49
C GLY A 157 -0.14 -50.38 14.94
N ALA A 158 0.75 -50.21 15.91
CA ALA A 158 0.42 -50.23 17.34
C ALA A 158 -0.27 -48.98 17.90
N PHE A 159 -0.44 -47.92 17.14
CA PHE A 159 -1.10 -46.67 17.58
C PHE A 159 -2.14 -46.24 16.57
N GLU A 160 -3.38 -46.07 17.04
CA GLU A 160 -4.48 -45.49 16.23
C GLU A 160 -4.37 -43.97 16.29
N TYR A 161 -4.12 -43.32 15.14
CA TYR A 161 -4.21 -41.88 14.97
C TYR A 161 -5.58 -41.53 14.35
N HIS A 162 -6.32 -40.67 15.01
CA HIS A 162 -7.56 -40.16 14.47
C HIS A 162 -7.24 -39.13 13.40
N LYS A 163 -7.74 -39.34 12.18
CA LYS A 163 -7.68 -38.39 11.08
C LYS A 163 -9.04 -37.76 10.84
N LEU A 164 -9.07 -36.42 10.81
CA LEU A 164 -10.28 -35.71 10.40
C LEU A 164 -10.32 -35.64 8.88
N ARG A 165 -11.41 -36.04 8.26
CA ARG A 165 -11.69 -35.88 6.84
C ARG A 165 -12.81 -34.86 6.65
N ASP A 166 -12.56 -33.89 5.76
CA ASP A 166 -13.53 -32.93 5.31
C ASP A 166 -14.26 -33.48 4.10
N HIS A 167 -15.57 -33.57 4.20
CA HIS A 167 -16.47 -33.87 3.10
C HIS A 167 -17.22 -32.62 2.73
N TYR A 168 -17.15 -32.26 1.46
CA TYR A 168 -17.73 -31.03 0.94
C TYR A 168 -19.13 -31.25 0.36
N VAL A 169 -20.00 -30.25 0.55
CA VAL A 169 -21.13 -30.02 -0.35
C VAL A 169 -20.71 -29.01 -1.38
N THR A 170 -20.74 -29.40 -2.64
CA THR A 170 -20.25 -28.58 -3.75
C THR A 170 -21.40 -28.26 -4.71
N TYR A 171 -21.57 -26.96 -4.98
CA TYR A 171 -22.40 -26.49 -6.09
C TYR A 171 -21.45 -25.99 -7.17
N ALA A 172 -21.41 -26.69 -8.30
CA ALA A 172 -20.46 -26.40 -9.36
C ALA A 172 -21.13 -26.28 -10.73
N ALA A 173 -20.53 -25.52 -11.61
CA ALA A 173 -20.89 -25.54 -13.01
C ALA A 173 -20.68 -26.95 -13.59
N TYR A 174 -21.54 -27.38 -14.50
CA TYR A 174 -21.27 -28.55 -15.31
C TYR A 174 -19.98 -28.35 -16.13
N PRO A 175 -19.16 -29.39 -16.32
CA PRO A 175 -17.90 -29.24 -17.05
C PRO A 175 -18.05 -28.48 -18.37
N ASP A 176 -17.17 -27.47 -18.55
CA ASP A 176 -17.12 -26.58 -19.71
C ASP A 176 -18.35 -25.67 -19.91
N GLU A 177 -19.28 -25.60 -18.95
CA GLU A 177 -20.44 -24.71 -18.94
C GLU A 177 -20.27 -23.54 -17.97
N LYS A 178 -21.03 -22.44 -18.19
CA LYS A 178 -20.96 -21.21 -17.40
C LYS A 178 -22.35 -20.74 -16.94
N PRO A 179 -22.97 -21.40 -16.00
CA PRO A 179 -24.27 -20.97 -15.47
C PRO A 179 -24.17 -19.59 -14.80
N ILE A 180 -25.16 -18.75 -15.06
CA ILE A 180 -25.22 -17.38 -14.55
C ILE A 180 -26.30 -17.29 -13.48
N ILE A 181 -25.91 -16.96 -12.26
CA ILE A 181 -26.81 -16.69 -11.12
C ILE A 181 -26.93 -15.18 -10.99
N SER A 182 -28.12 -14.66 -11.24
CA SER A 182 -28.34 -13.21 -11.31
C SER A 182 -29.48 -12.73 -10.42
N GLY A 183 -29.30 -11.54 -9.86
CA GLY A 183 -30.34 -10.77 -9.20
C GLY A 183 -31.24 -9.98 -10.16
N GLY A 184 -31.09 -10.16 -11.47
CA GLY A 184 -31.76 -9.37 -12.48
C GLY A 184 -33.12 -9.94 -12.93
N LYS A 185 -34.08 -9.05 -13.22
CA LYS A 185 -35.33 -9.34 -13.89
C LYS A 185 -35.21 -8.97 -15.37
N GLN A 186 -35.58 -9.87 -16.27
CA GLN A 186 -35.49 -9.62 -17.71
C GLN A 186 -36.42 -8.48 -18.15
N ILE A 187 -35.91 -7.62 -19.02
CA ILE A 187 -36.64 -6.51 -19.64
C ILE A 187 -36.77 -6.79 -21.13
N VAL A 188 -38.01 -6.73 -21.60
CA VAL A 188 -38.42 -7.08 -22.97
C VAL A 188 -39.36 -6.03 -23.57
N ASN A 189 -39.79 -6.22 -24.84
CA ASN A 189 -40.77 -5.38 -25.53
C ASN A 189 -40.30 -3.94 -25.77
N TRP A 190 -39.06 -3.80 -26.19
CA TRP A 190 -38.46 -2.52 -26.51
C TRP A 190 -39.07 -1.96 -27.81
N LYS A 191 -39.30 -0.64 -27.85
CA LYS A 191 -39.80 0.11 -29.00
C LYS A 191 -38.81 1.21 -29.32
N GLN A 192 -38.45 1.33 -30.58
CA GLN A 192 -37.55 2.37 -31.03
C GLN A 192 -38.25 3.69 -31.16
N ASN A 193 -37.64 4.75 -30.63
CA ASN A 193 -38.03 6.13 -30.85
C ASN A 193 -36.78 6.95 -31.19
N SER A 194 -36.48 7.12 -32.44
CA SER A 194 -35.23 7.71 -32.96
C SER A 194 -34.02 6.86 -32.55
N ASN A 195 -33.05 7.42 -31.83
CA ASN A 195 -31.89 6.73 -31.29
C ASN A 195 -32.13 6.13 -29.87
N VAL A 196 -33.24 6.43 -29.24
CA VAL A 196 -33.62 5.96 -27.94
C VAL A 196 -34.62 4.79 -28.05
N TRP A 197 -34.37 3.73 -27.34
CA TRP A 197 -35.30 2.62 -27.18
C TRP A 197 -36.02 2.73 -25.86
N THR A 198 -37.33 2.46 -25.86
CA THR A 198 -38.18 2.59 -24.68
C THR A 198 -38.97 1.32 -24.42
N THR A 199 -39.22 1.03 -23.16
CA THR A 199 -40.13 -0.04 -22.73
C THR A 199 -40.80 0.30 -21.39
N LYS A 200 -42.00 -0.23 -21.17
CA LYS A 200 -42.70 -0.05 -19.90
C LYS A 200 -42.26 -1.09 -18.87
N VAL A 201 -41.97 -0.64 -17.66
CA VAL A 201 -41.51 -1.47 -16.56
C VAL A 201 -42.45 -1.27 -15.37
N SER A 202 -43.21 -2.34 -15.01
CA SER A 202 -44.24 -2.29 -13.97
C SER A 202 -43.67 -2.08 -12.55
N ASP A 203 -42.41 -2.44 -12.34
CA ASP A 203 -41.79 -2.32 -11.03
C ASP A 203 -40.99 -1.02 -11.00
N HIS A 204 -41.38 -0.04 -10.25
CA HIS A 204 -40.83 1.31 -10.15
C HIS A 204 -39.40 1.37 -9.59
N LYS A 205 -38.56 0.34 -9.83
CA LYS A 205 -37.25 0.19 -9.19
C LYS A 205 -36.15 -0.27 -10.14
N VAL A 206 -36.02 0.38 -11.30
CA VAL A 206 -34.84 0.13 -12.13
C VAL A 206 -33.68 0.93 -11.53
N LYS A 207 -32.70 0.25 -10.93
CA LYS A 207 -31.53 0.86 -10.31
C LYS A 207 -30.25 0.59 -11.09
N ALA A 208 -30.20 -0.51 -11.83
CA ALA A 208 -29.09 -0.88 -12.70
C ALA A 208 -29.62 -1.61 -13.93
N LEU A 209 -28.98 -1.42 -15.06
CA LEU A 209 -29.30 -2.06 -16.33
C LEU A 209 -28.12 -2.88 -16.83
N LEU A 210 -28.32 -4.17 -17.05
CA LEU A 210 -27.35 -5.07 -17.66
C LEU A 210 -27.80 -5.46 -19.07
N VAL A 211 -26.91 -5.31 -20.03
CA VAL A 211 -27.10 -5.76 -21.41
C VAL A 211 -26.05 -6.79 -21.75
N ASN A 212 -26.47 -8.02 -22.02
CA ASN A 212 -25.58 -9.17 -22.26
C ASN A 212 -24.53 -9.36 -21.15
N GLY A 213 -24.92 -9.16 -19.88
CA GLY A 213 -24.07 -9.28 -18.70
C GLY A 213 -23.18 -8.07 -18.43
N LYS A 214 -23.29 -6.99 -19.22
CA LYS A 214 -22.50 -5.76 -19.05
C LYS A 214 -23.36 -4.66 -18.44
N LEU A 215 -22.89 -4.08 -17.34
CA LEU A 215 -23.51 -2.94 -16.68
C LEU A 215 -23.50 -1.71 -17.61
N GLN A 216 -24.65 -1.08 -17.79
CA GLN A 216 -24.84 0.10 -18.59
C GLN A 216 -24.79 1.35 -17.72
N THR A 217 -24.45 2.49 -18.35
CA THR A 217 -24.22 3.76 -17.68
C THR A 217 -25.53 4.52 -17.48
N LEU A 218 -25.82 5.06 -16.31
CA LEU A 218 -26.87 6.05 -16.12
C LEU A 218 -26.56 7.29 -16.97
N ALA A 219 -27.59 7.87 -17.61
CA ALA A 219 -27.47 9.14 -18.33
C ALA A 219 -26.73 10.18 -17.49
N ARG A 220 -25.54 10.63 -17.95
CA ARG A 220 -24.63 11.45 -17.17
C ARG A 220 -23.95 12.57 -17.97
N SER A 221 -23.46 13.57 -17.25
CA SER A 221 -22.61 14.63 -17.81
C SER A 221 -21.42 14.90 -16.85
N PRO A 222 -20.17 14.94 -17.36
CA PRO A 222 -19.77 14.62 -18.74
C PRO A 222 -19.91 13.11 -19.02
N ASN A 223 -20.07 12.72 -20.28
CA ASN A 223 -20.21 11.30 -20.66
C ASN A 223 -18.96 10.47 -20.34
N THR A 224 -17.81 11.12 -20.24
CA THR A 224 -16.54 10.54 -19.80
C THR A 224 -15.77 11.53 -18.95
N GLY A 225 -14.98 11.03 -18.00
CA GLY A 225 -14.20 11.87 -17.10
C GLY A 225 -15.06 12.62 -16.08
N TYR A 226 -14.57 13.76 -15.64
CA TYR A 226 -15.12 14.52 -14.52
C TYR A 226 -15.07 16.03 -14.79
N PHE A 227 -16.00 16.76 -14.21
CA PHE A 227 -15.88 18.20 -14.01
C PHE A 227 -15.01 18.50 -12.78
N THR A 228 -14.42 19.69 -12.76
CA THR A 228 -13.72 20.26 -11.59
C THR A 228 -14.31 21.62 -11.28
N PRO A 229 -14.72 21.91 -10.05
CA PRO A 229 -15.24 23.23 -9.68
C PRO A 229 -14.15 24.30 -9.80
N PRO A 230 -14.54 25.59 -9.95
CA PRO A 230 -13.58 26.69 -10.05
C PRO A 230 -12.88 27.02 -8.74
N SER A 231 -13.40 26.56 -7.60
CA SER A 231 -12.87 26.77 -6.25
C SER A 231 -13.40 25.71 -5.29
N VAL A 232 -12.80 25.62 -4.11
CA VAL A 232 -13.40 24.87 -2.99
C VAL A 232 -14.72 25.51 -2.58
N SER A 233 -15.61 24.71 -2.03
CA SER A 233 -16.88 25.19 -1.46
C SER A 233 -16.63 26.02 -0.20
N LYS A 234 -17.45 27.03 0.03
CA LYS A 234 -17.39 27.85 1.25
C LYS A 234 -18.09 27.18 2.42
N THR A 235 -19.08 26.34 2.13
CA THR A 235 -19.90 25.63 3.10
C THR A 235 -20.07 24.17 2.67
N THR A 236 -20.49 23.31 3.57
CA THR A 236 -20.67 21.87 3.31
C THR A 236 -21.91 21.53 2.51
N ASP A 237 -22.78 22.48 2.24
CA ASP A 237 -24.06 22.30 1.53
C ASP A 237 -24.07 22.85 0.12
N GLU A 238 -22.96 23.34 -0.40
CA GLU A 238 -22.85 23.91 -1.76
C GLU A 238 -21.72 23.29 -2.56
N LEU A 239 -21.84 23.40 -3.91
CA LEU A 239 -20.82 23.05 -4.85
C LEU A 239 -20.71 24.16 -5.91
N PRO A 240 -19.63 24.93 -5.93
CA PRO A 240 -19.35 25.84 -7.01
C PRO A 240 -19.16 25.07 -8.32
N PHE A 241 -19.67 25.56 -9.43
CA PHE A 241 -19.50 24.92 -10.73
C PHE A 241 -19.25 25.95 -11.85
N ARG A 242 -18.61 25.50 -12.92
CA ARG A 242 -18.39 26.35 -14.09
C ARG A 242 -19.67 26.43 -14.91
N LYS A 243 -19.95 27.60 -15.43
CA LYS A 243 -21.16 27.84 -16.25
C LYS A 243 -21.24 26.83 -17.38
N GLY A 244 -22.35 26.08 -17.43
CA GLY A 244 -22.59 25.03 -18.40
C GLY A 244 -22.42 23.62 -17.92
N ASP A 245 -21.64 23.36 -16.86
CA ASP A 245 -21.42 22.02 -16.28
C ASP A 245 -22.68 21.46 -15.64
N ILE A 246 -23.41 22.33 -14.94
CA ILE A 246 -24.67 22.01 -14.27
C ILE A 246 -25.74 23.00 -14.77
N LYS A 247 -26.94 22.49 -15.01
CA LYS A 247 -28.09 23.27 -15.42
C LYS A 247 -29.29 22.94 -14.58
N ASN A 248 -30.24 23.86 -14.55
CA ASN A 248 -31.53 23.63 -13.90
C ASN A 248 -32.43 22.81 -14.84
N TRP A 249 -32.09 21.52 -14.99
CA TRP A 249 -32.85 20.61 -15.85
C TRP A 249 -34.28 20.38 -15.31
N ALA A 250 -35.21 20.13 -16.20
CA ALA A 250 -36.51 19.62 -15.81
C ALA A 250 -36.39 18.19 -15.25
N GLU A 251 -37.24 17.82 -14.33
CA GLU A 251 -37.29 16.45 -13.76
C GLU A 251 -36.02 16.04 -13.01
N MET A 252 -35.58 16.88 -12.09
CA MET A 252 -34.36 16.64 -11.29
C MET A 252 -34.60 15.90 -9.96
N GLU A 253 -35.75 15.32 -9.73
CA GLU A 253 -36.11 14.74 -8.42
C GLU A 253 -35.13 13.67 -7.94
N ASP A 254 -34.60 12.88 -8.85
CA ASP A 254 -33.70 11.75 -8.57
C ASP A 254 -32.26 11.99 -9.08
N ASN A 255 -31.90 13.25 -9.37
CA ASN A 255 -30.53 13.54 -9.79
C ASN A 255 -29.51 13.05 -8.76
N ARG A 256 -28.37 12.62 -9.25
CA ARG A 256 -27.23 12.26 -8.42
C ARG A 256 -25.99 13.06 -8.85
N VAL A 257 -25.25 13.55 -7.90
CA VAL A 257 -23.90 14.07 -8.10
C VAL A 257 -22.92 13.12 -7.43
N ILE A 258 -22.04 12.56 -8.21
CA ILE A 258 -20.96 11.71 -7.74
C ILE A 258 -19.71 12.54 -7.68
N MET A 259 -19.09 12.58 -6.51
CA MET A 259 -17.90 13.38 -6.24
C MET A 259 -16.75 12.47 -5.85
N LEU A 260 -15.57 12.74 -6.39
CA LEU A 260 -14.31 12.16 -5.95
C LEU A 260 -13.62 13.20 -5.09
N LEU A 261 -13.67 12.98 -3.79
CA LEU A 261 -13.00 13.78 -2.77
C LEU A 261 -11.61 13.19 -2.49
N ARG A 262 -10.74 13.90 -1.81
CA ARG A 262 -9.33 13.47 -1.66
C ARG A 262 -9.22 12.05 -1.10
N TRP A 263 -9.95 11.70 -0.06
CA TRP A 263 -9.86 10.38 0.59
C TRP A 263 -11.17 9.58 0.63
N HIS A 264 -12.24 10.07 0.05
CA HIS A 264 -13.50 9.32 -0.06
C HIS A 264 -14.32 9.78 -1.26
N GLY A 265 -15.35 9.00 -1.62
CA GLY A 265 -16.33 9.39 -2.61
C GLY A 265 -17.59 9.97 -1.97
N GLY A 266 -18.13 11.04 -2.54
CA GLY A 266 -19.42 11.60 -2.20
C GLY A 266 -20.50 11.13 -3.18
N ASN A 267 -21.70 10.84 -2.66
CA ASN A 267 -22.91 10.58 -3.46
C ASN A 267 -24.04 11.40 -2.88
N ASN A 268 -24.38 12.47 -3.55
CA ASN A 268 -25.38 13.44 -3.11
C ASN A 268 -26.41 13.73 -4.20
N SER A 269 -27.32 14.66 -3.93
CA SER A 269 -28.27 15.20 -4.91
C SER A 269 -28.40 16.69 -4.70
N PHE A 270 -28.72 17.41 -5.77
CA PHE A 270 -28.99 18.84 -5.66
C PHE A 270 -30.44 19.12 -5.21
N ALA A 271 -30.57 20.03 -4.27
CA ALA A 271 -31.84 20.60 -3.84
C ALA A 271 -32.21 21.82 -4.66
N LYS A 272 -31.21 22.63 -5.05
CA LYS A 272 -31.37 23.87 -5.81
C LYS A 272 -30.13 24.13 -6.67
N ILE A 273 -30.31 24.69 -7.85
CA ILE A 273 -29.21 25.11 -8.71
C ILE A 273 -29.38 26.62 -9.00
N ASP A 274 -28.34 27.38 -8.76
CA ASP A 274 -28.21 28.80 -9.10
C ASP A 274 -27.22 28.93 -10.26
N GLU A 275 -27.74 28.87 -11.48
CA GLU A 275 -26.94 28.94 -12.71
C GLU A 275 -26.28 30.32 -12.89
N GLU A 276 -26.88 31.37 -12.38
CA GLU A 276 -26.40 32.75 -12.53
C GLU A 276 -25.09 32.91 -11.74
N ASN A 277 -25.08 32.44 -10.49
CA ASN A 277 -23.93 32.52 -9.57
C ASN A 277 -23.00 31.28 -9.67
N GLY A 278 -23.37 30.24 -10.42
CA GLY A 278 -22.60 29.02 -10.58
C GLY A 278 -22.47 28.20 -9.27
N ILE A 279 -23.56 28.10 -8.50
CA ILE A 279 -23.60 27.40 -7.21
C ILE A 279 -24.76 26.39 -7.24
N ALA A 280 -24.46 25.13 -6.95
CA ALA A 280 -25.44 24.08 -6.72
C ALA A 280 -25.49 23.72 -5.23
N TYR A 281 -26.71 23.63 -4.67
CA TYR A 281 -26.93 23.34 -3.26
C TYR A 281 -27.34 21.87 -3.09
N PHE A 282 -26.65 21.18 -2.18
CA PHE A 282 -26.92 19.79 -1.88
C PHE A 282 -28.20 19.57 -1.05
N LYS A 283 -28.79 18.39 -1.16
CA LYS A 283 -29.86 17.94 -0.25
C LYS A 283 -29.35 17.62 1.14
N LYS A 284 -28.07 17.27 1.30
CA LYS A 284 -27.42 16.94 2.58
C LYS A 284 -26.02 17.56 2.58
N PRO A 285 -25.50 18.00 3.73
CA PRO A 285 -24.12 18.45 3.81
C PRO A 285 -23.11 17.39 3.38
N GLU A 286 -21.97 17.84 2.82
CA GLU A 286 -20.86 17.00 2.36
C GLU A 286 -19.53 17.64 2.79
N ASP A 287 -18.96 17.17 3.88
CA ASP A 287 -17.83 17.83 4.55
C ASP A 287 -16.58 17.94 3.66
N GLY A 288 -16.33 16.96 2.82
CA GLY A 288 -15.13 16.94 1.99
C GLY A 288 -15.01 18.06 0.97
N VAL A 289 -16.13 18.72 0.58
CA VAL A 289 -16.13 19.79 -0.45
C VAL A 289 -15.51 21.09 0.01
N VAL A 290 -15.41 21.33 1.31
CA VAL A 290 -14.78 22.54 1.90
C VAL A 290 -13.29 22.36 2.11
N ILE A 291 -12.77 21.15 1.92
CA ILE A 291 -11.35 20.83 2.15
C ILE A 291 -10.57 20.92 0.85
N VAL A 292 -11.09 20.28 -0.20
CA VAL A 292 -10.48 20.26 -1.53
C VAL A 292 -11.55 20.34 -2.61
N PRO A 293 -11.26 20.94 -3.80
CA PRO A 293 -12.21 20.92 -4.89
C PRO A 293 -12.40 19.49 -5.41
N PRO A 294 -13.63 18.94 -5.39
CA PRO A 294 -13.86 17.58 -5.85
C PRO A 294 -13.80 17.48 -7.37
N ARG A 295 -13.43 16.30 -7.89
CA ARG A 295 -13.82 15.94 -9.26
C ARG A 295 -15.25 15.40 -9.20
N TYR A 296 -16.14 15.78 -10.11
CA TYR A 296 -17.54 15.36 -10.05
C TYR A 296 -18.19 15.13 -11.40
N TYR A 297 -19.25 14.37 -11.40
CA TYR A 297 -20.19 14.29 -12.53
C TYR A 297 -21.63 14.23 -12.01
N VAL A 298 -22.57 14.61 -12.89
CA VAL A 298 -24.00 14.56 -12.59
C VAL A 298 -24.63 13.44 -13.41
N GLU A 299 -25.50 12.67 -12.81
CA GLU A 299 -26.18 11.56 -13.49
C GLU A 299 -27.65 11.42 -13.06
N ASN A 300 -28.36 10.51 -13.74
CA ASN A 300 -29.76 10.24 -13.53
C ASN A 300 -30.68 11.45 -13.80
N VAL A 301 -30.41 12.14 -14.88
CA VAL A 301 -31.21 13.24 -15.41
C VAL A 301 -31.57 12.91 -16.84
N LYS A 302 -32.86 12.95 -17.20
CA LYS A 302 -33.36 12.57 -18.54
C LYS A 302 -32.71 13.37 -19.68
N ALA A 303 -32.45 14.66 -19.44
CA ALA A 303 -31.85 15.56 -20.42
C ALA A 303 -30.38 15.21 -20.74
N LEU A 304 -29.74 14.33 -19.95
CA LEU A 304 -28.36 13.85 -20.12
C LEU A 304 -28.31 12.51 -20.87
N LEU A 305 -29.45 11.97 -21.35
CA LEU A 305 -29.48 10.74 -22.13
C LEU A 305 -29.11 11.05 -23.57
N ASP A 306 -27.81 11.09 -23.89
CA ASP A 306 -27.31 11.53 -25.19
C ASP A 306 -26.17 10.67 -25.77
N ALA A 307 -25.63 9.72 -25.02
CA ALA A 307 -24.51 8.86 -25.43
C ALA A 307 -24.87 7.36 -25.52
N PRO A 308 -24.20 6.62 -26.42
CA PRO A 308 -24.35 5.16 -26.49
C PRO A 308 -24.02 4.45 -25.18
N GLY A 309 -24.83 3.48 -24.78
CA GLY A 309 -24.73 2.74 -23.53
C GLY A 309 -25.42 3.43 -22.35
N GLU A 310 -26.00 4.58 -22.55
CA GLU A 310 -26.74 5.28 -21.49
C GLU A 310 -28.19 4.87 -21.38
N TRP A 311 -28.68 4.90 -20.15
CA TRP A 311 -30.09 4.64 -19.84
C TRP A 311 -30.62 5.62 -18.79
N PHE A 312 -31.95 5.80 -18.82
CA PHE A 312 -32.69 6.60 -17.85
C PHE A 312 -34.03 5.94 -17.55
N PHE A 313 -34.43 5.87 -16.28
CA PHE A 313 -35.74 5.40 -15.87
C PHE A 313 -36.66 6.54 -15.47
N ASP A 314 -37.66 6.79 -16.30
CA ASP A 314 -38.72 7.77 -16.06
C ASP A 314 -39.74 7.16 -15.09
N LYS A 315 -39.60 7.43 -13.80
CA LYS A 315 -40.49 6.91 -12.77
C LYS A 315 -41.93 7.33 -12.92
N LYS A 316 -42.16 8.57 -13.37
CA LYS A 316 -43.50 9.16 -13.56
C LYS A 316 -44.28 8.39 -14.61
N ASN A 317 -43.63 8.03 -15.68
CA ASN A 317 -44.22 7.32 -16.80
C ASN A 317 -44.00 5.80 -16.75
N SER A 318 -43.26 5.29 -15.73
CA SER A 318 -42.84 3.88 -15.63
C SER A 318 -42.18 3.39 -16.91
N GLU A 319 -41.28 4.22 -17.47
CA GLU A 319 -40.66 3.99 -18.77
C GLU A 319 -39.13 3.97 -18.67
N LEU A 320 -38.59 2.87 -19.11
CA LEU A 320 -37.12 2.74 -19.23
C LEU A 320 -36.70 3.17 -20.62
N ASN A 321 -35.74 4.09 -20.70
CA ASN A 321 -35.15 4.66 -21.89
C ASN A 321 -33.71 4.20 -21.99
N TYR A 322 -33.25 3.78 -23.17
CA TYR A 322 -31.91 3.24 -23.39
C TYR A 322 -31.40 3.59 -24.78
N ILE A 323 -30.15 4.02 -24.88
CA ILE A 323 -29.41 4.17 -26.13
C ILE A 323 -28.44 3.01 -26.24
N PRO A 324 -28.60 2.07 -27.18
CA PRO A 324 -27.69 0.93 -27.34
C PRO A 324 -26.24 1.37 -27.58
N GLU A 325 -25.27 0.64 -27.00
CA GLU A 325 -23.82 0.88 -27.26
C GLU A 325 -23.48 0.84 -28.74
N ASN A 326 -24.06 -0.10 -29.46
CA ASN A 326 -24.02 -0.12 -30.92
C ASN A 326 -25.37 0.40 -31.44
N LYS A 327 -25.36 1.53 -32.11
CA LYS A 327 -26.56 2.20 -32.66
C LYS A 327 -27.43 1.32 -33.56
N ASN A 328 -26.86 0.27 -34.15
CA ASN A 328 -27.55 -0.67 -35.02
C ASN A 328 -28.11 -1.90 -34.28
N SER A 329 -27.92 -2.01 -32.98
CA SER A 329 -28.41 -3.14 -32.17
C SER A 329 -29.86 -2.94 -31.79
N ASP A 330 -30.68 -3.95 -32.06
CA ASP A 330 -32.02 -4.05 -31.51
C ASP A 330 -31.99 -4.68 -30.10
N PRO A 331 -32.36 -3.94 -29.06
CA PRO A 331 -32.43 -4.45 -27.69
C PRO A 331 -33.29 -5.71 -27.53
N ASN A 332 -34.26 -5.94 -28.39
CA ASN A 332 -35.09 -7.16 -28.33
C ASN A 332 -34.29 -8.45 -28.67
N ASN A 333 -33.15 -8.29 -29.36
CA ASN A 333 -32.24 -9.40 -29.63
C ASN A 333 -31.13 -9.57 -28.59
N SER A 334 -31.17 -8.79 -27.50
CA SER A 334 -30.20 -8.80 -26.42
C SER A 334 -30.81 -9.36 -25.12
N LYS A 335 -29.97 -9.94 -24.30
CA LYS A 335 -30.35 -10.31 -22.93
C LYS A 335 -30.24 -9.09 -22.04
N ILE A 336 -31.36 -8.43 -21.75
CA ILE A 336 -31.41 -7.22 -20.94
C ILE A 336 -32.10 -7.50 -19.62
N PHE A 337 -31.43 -7.13 -18.53
CA PHE A 337 -31.91 -7.33 -17.18
C PHE A 337 -31.80 -6.05 -16.34
N SER A 338 -32.77 -5.84 -15.49
CA SER A 338 -32.71 -4.84 -14.41
C SER A 338 -32.41 -5.54 -13.10
N SER A 339 -31.35 -5.15 -12.43
CA SER A 339 -31.02 -5.68 -11.10
C SER A 339 -32.09 -5.35 -10.08
N GLN A 340 -32.43 -6.34 -9.24
CA GLN A 340 -33.47 -6.25 -8.20
C GLN A 340 -32.93 -6.55 -6.80
N LEU A 341 -31.85 -7.33 -6.70
CA LEU A 341 -31.29 -7.80 -5.44
C LEU A 341 -29.96 -7.10 -5.16
N ASP A 342 -29.72 -6.76 -3.91
CA ASP A 342 -28.43 -6.28 -3.40
C ASP A 342 -27.55 -7.42 -2.88
N GLN A 343 -28.09 -8.64 -2.78
CA GLN A 343 -27.39 -9.85 -2.38
C GLN A 343 -27.90 -11.05 -3.19
N LEU A 344 -26.97 -11.91 -3.64
CA LEU A 344 -27.28 -13.12 -4.40
C LEU A 344 -27.17 -14.38 -3.53
N ILE A 345 -26.10 -14.46 -2.75
CA ILE A 345 -25.79 -15.60 -1.87
C ILE A 345 -25.61 -15.10 -0.43
N SER A 346 -26.22 -15.81 0.50
CA SER A 346 -26.05 -15.60 1.92
C SER A 346 -25.71 -16.92 2.60
N ILE A 347 -24.52 -17.00 3.19
CA ILE A 347 -24.10 -18.15 3.98
C ILE A 347 -24.21 -17.75 5.44
N GLN A 348 -25.15 -18.36 6.15
CA GLN A 348 -25.59 -17.97 7.48
C GLN A 348 -25.37 -19.12 8.47
N GLY A 349 -24.14 -19.21 8.99
CA GLY A 349 -23.86 -20.00 10.16
C GLY A 349 -24.19 -19.28 11.45
N GLU A 350 -24.06 -19.96 12.56
CA GLU A 350 -24.26 -19.44 13.90
C GLU A 350 -23.05 -19.80 14.78
N LYS A 351 -22.86 -19.05 15.87
CA LYS A 351 -21.87 -19.39 16.90
C LYS A 351 -22.09 -20.81 17.39
N GLY A 352 -21.06 -21.63 17.36
CA GLY A 352 -21.13 -23.07 17.67
C GLY A 352 -21.76 -23.95 16.58
N LYS A 353 -22.40 -23.38 15.56
CA LYS A 353 -23.04 -24.12 14.45
C LYS A 353 -22.70 -23.47 13.10
N PRO A 354 -21.43 -23.46 12.68
CA PRO A 354 -21.04 -22.87 11.41
C PRO A 354 -21.54 -23.70 10.21
N VAL A 355 -21.67 -23.04 9.05
CA VAL A 355 -21.76 -23.74 7.77
C VAL A 355 -20.39 -24.30 7.45
N ARG A 356 -20.26 -25.63 7.33
CA ARG A 356 -18.97 -26.29 7.10
C ARG A 356 -18.82 -26.77 5.67
N ASN A 357 -17.60 -26.73 5.16
CA ASN A 357 -17.20 -27.43 3.93
C ASN A 357 -18.20 -27.21 2.78
N LEU A 358 -18.55 -25.95 2.53
CA LEU A 358 -19.38 -25.53 1.40
C LEU A 358 -18.48 -24.98 0.29
N ARG A 359 -18.64 -25.51 -0.92
CA ARG A 359 -17.90 -25.04 -2.11
C ARG A 359 -18.85 -24.53 -3.18
N LEU A 360 -18.54 -23.34 -3.71
CA LEU A 360 -19.12 -22.78 -4.92
C LEU A 360 -18.02 -22.76 -5.99
N TYR A 361 -18.22 -23.45 -7.13
CA TYR A 361 -17.17 -23.66 -8.11
C TYR A 361 -17.65 -23.42 -9.55
N GLY A 362 -16.92 -22.60 -10.30
CA GLY A 362 -17.16 -22.40 -11.73
C GLY A 362 -18.44 -21.61 -12.06
N LEU A 363 -19.03 -20.93 -11.09
CA LEU A 363 -20.31 -20.21 -11.23
C LEU A 363 -20.08 -18.75 -11.60
N THR A 364 -20.99 -18.17 -12.38
CA THR A 364 -21.02 -16.72 -12.63
C THR A 364 -22.10 -16.05 -11.79
N PHE A 365 -21.75 -14.99 -11.09
CA PHE A 365 -22.64 -14.15 -10.28
C PHE A 365 -22.68 -12.74 -10.86
N GLU A 366 -23.87 -12.19 -11.12
CA GLU A 366 -23.98 -10.84 -11.68
C GLU A 366 -25.20 -10.06 -11.19
N GLY A 367 -25.08 -8.72 -11.27
CA GLY A 367 -26.23 -7.84 -11.07
C GLY A 367 -26.66 -7.67 -9.62
N ALA A 368 -25.74 -7.62 -8.67
CA ALA A 368 -26.02 -7.19 -7.31
C ALA A 368 -26.01 -5.66 -7.21
N LEU A 369 -27.05 -5.09 -6.60
CA LEU A 369 -27.20 -3.64 -6.35
C LEU A 369 -26.34 -3.17 -5.17
N PRO A 370 -26.14 -1.83 -5.03
CA PRO A 370 -25.57 -1.27 -3.81
C PRO A 370 -26.45 -1.54 -2.59
N GLY A 371 -25.84 -1.63 -1.42
CA GLY A 371 -26.51 -1.81 -0.14
C GLY A 371 -26.01 -3.02 0.62
N ASN A 372 -25.62 -4.08 -0.08
CA ASN A 372 -25.09 -5.31 0.50
C ASN A 372 -23.93 -5.87 -0.34
N ASN A 373 -23.50 -7.10 -0.07
CA ASN A 373 -22.46 -7.82 -0.82
C ASN A 373 -23.12 -8.88 -1.71
N ALA A 374 -22.67 -9.05 -2.93
CA ALA A 374 -23.20 -10.09 -3.81
C ALA A 374 -23.16 -11.47 -3.14
N ILE A 375 -22.08 -11.76 -2.42
CA ILE A 375 -21.94 -12.96 -1.58
C ILE A 375 -21.56 -12.53 -0.17
N ASN A 376 -22.38 -12.91 0.82
CA ASN A 376 -22.11 -12.64 2.23
C ASN A 376 -21.92 -13.96 2.99
N VAL A 377 -20.88 -14.03 3.80
CA VAL A 377 -20.48 -15.25 4.52
C VAL A 377 -20.26 -14.93 5.99
N GLU A 378 -20.96 -15.61 6.86
CA GLU A 378 -20.86 -15.45 8.30
C GLU A 378 -20.84 -16.83 8.98
N TYR A 379 -19.96 -17.03 9.97
CA TYR A 379 -19.75 -18.30 10.65
C TYR A 379 -19.66 -19.49 9.68
N ALA A 380 -18.69 -19.41 8.75
CA ALA A 380 -18.44 -20.49 7.82
C ALA A 380 -17.04 -21.08 8.04
N HIS A 381 -16.94 -22.39 8.10
CA HIS A 381 -15.67 -23.11 8.24
C HIS A 381 -15.35 -23.88 6.96
N ALA A 382 -14.15 -23.68 6.43
CA ALA A 382 -13.71 -24.26 5.17
C ALA A 382 -14.66 -23.97 4.00
N PHE A 383 -15.17 -22.73 3.95
CA PHE A 383 -15.91 -22.22 2.80
C PHE A 383 -14.94 -21.99 1.63
N GLU A 384 -15.37 -22.30 0.42
CA GLU A 384 -14.57 -22.17 -0.78
C GLU A 384 -15.36 -21.54 -1.92
N LEU A 385 -14.88 -20.43 -2.45
CA LEU A 385 -15.31 -19.84 -3.71
C LEU A 385 -14.17 -19.97 -4.70
N ALA A 386 -14.34 -20.76 -5.75
CA ALA A 386 -13.26 -21.11 -6.63
C ALA A 386 -13.67 -21.12 -8.11
N ASN A 387 -12.72 -20.76 -8.99
CA ASN A 387 -12.88 -20.81 -10.45
C ASN A 387 -14.19 -20.16 -10.93
N SER A 388 -14.66 -19.16 -10.20
CA SER A 388 -15.96 -18.49 -10.40
C SER A 388 -15.76 -17.06 -10.89
N GLU A 389 -16.82 -16.49 -11.46
CA GLU A 389 -16.83 -15.10 -11.91
C GLU A 389 -17.86 -14.28 -11.11
N ILE A 390 -17.45 -13.15 -10.57
CA ILE A 390 -18.36 -12.15 -10.00
C ILE A 390 -18.19 -10.88 -10.84
N ARG A 391 -19.30 -10.45 -11.48
CA ARG A 391 -19.19 -9.31 -12.41
C ARG A 391 -20.41 -8.40 -12.39
N SER A 392 -20.19 -7.18 -12.87
CA SER A 392 -21.28 -6.20 -13.11
C SER A 392 -22.18 -6.03 -11.88
N CYS A 393 -21.55 -5.87 -10.70
CA CYS A 393 -22.21 -5.60 -9.44
C CYS A 393 -21.88 -4.16 -9.00
N GLU A 394 -22.89 -3.32 -8.81
CA GLU A 394 -22.69 -1.96 -8.26
C GLU A 394 -22.39 -1.99 -6.75
N GLY A 395 -22.80 -3.03 -6.04
CA GLY A 395 -22.46 -3.31 -4.66
C GLY A 395 -21.05 -3.89 -4.50
N ALA A 396 -20.78 -4.47 -3.33
CA ALA A 396 -19.54 -5.20 -3.08
C ALA A 396 -19.59 -6.63 -3.64
N GLY A 397 -18.42 -7.22 -3.89
CA GLY A 397 -18.34 -8.59 -4.41
C GLY A 397 -18.62 -9.62 -3.34
N ILE A 398 -17.61 -10.07 -2.61
CA ILE A 398 -17.76 -11.05 -1.52
C ILE A 398 -17.28 -10.49 -0.19
N ARG A 399 -17.99 -10.82 0.90
CA ARG A 399 -17.60 -10.49 2.26
C ARG A 399 -17.57 -11.73 3.14
N LEU A 400 -16.46 -11.94 3.81
CA LEU A 400 -16.29 -12.87 4.93
C LEU A 400 -16.39 -12.06 6.22
N ASN A 401 -17.31 -12.45 7.09
CA ASN A 401 -17.56 -11.80 8.37
C ASN A 401 -17.03 -12.64 9.55
N LYS A 402 -17.43 -12.26 10.77
CA LYS A 402 -17.10 -12.94 12.01
C LYS A 402 -17.32 -14.45 11.95
N GLY A 403 -16.51 -15.18 12.68
CA GLY A 403 -16.59 -16.63 12.82
C GLY A 403 -16.25 -17.42 11.56
N CYS A 404 -15.77 -16.77 10.49
CA CYS A 404 -15.25 -17.50 9.34
C CYS A 404 -13.86 -18.06 9.64
N TYR A 405 -13.63 -19.33 9.25
CA TYR A 405 -12.40 -20.07 9.54
C TYR A 405 -12.01 -20.95 8.35
N GLN A 406 -10.73 -20.91 7.98
CA GLN A 406 -10.14 -21.68 6.87
C GLN A 406 -10.87 -21.48 5.52
N SER A 407 -11.36 -20.27 5.28
CA SER A 407 -12.04 -19.95 4.02
C SER A 407 -11.04 -19.68 2.90
N ARG A 408 -11.44 -20.03 1.66
CA ARG A 408 -10.63 -19.85 0.45
C ARG A 408 -11.40 -19.15 -0.64
N ILE A 409 -10.77 -18.13 -1.20
CA ILE A 409 -11.26 -17.42 -2.40
C ILE A 409 -10.12 -17.50 -3.41
N PHE A 410 -10.22 -18.39 -4.39
CA PHE A 410 -9.09 -18.63 -5.28
C PHE A 410 -9.50 -18.92 -6.73
N GLU A 411 -8.62 -18.53 -7.66
CA GLU A 411 -8.81 -18.69 -9.11
C GLU A 411 -10.12 -18.06 -9.63
N ASN A 412 -10.62 -17.01 -8.96
CA ASN A 412 -11.83 -16.33 -9.40
C ASN A 412 -11.51 -15.11 -10.27
N ARG A 413 -12.46 -14.72 -11.11
CA ARG A 413 -12.45 -13.46 -11.85
C ARG A 413 -13.48 -12.50 -11.24
N PHE A 414 -13.01 -11.30 -10.90
CA PHE A 414 -13.86 -10.19 -10.48
C PHE A 414 -13.77 -9.08 -11.52
N GLU A 415 -14.90 -8.61 -12.02
CA GLU A 415 -14.91 -7.60 -13.06
C GLU A 415 -16.05 -6.60 -12.85
N LYS A 416 -15.74 -5.30 -12.92
CA LYS A 416 -16.74 -4.22 -12.80
C LYS A 416 -17.57 -4.32 -11.53
N ILE A 417 -16.88 -4.43 -10.40
CA ILE A 417 -17.48 -4.33 -9.07
C ILE A 417 -17.38 -2.86 -8.64
N GLY A 418 -18.51 -2.25 -8.32
CA GLY A 418 -18.57 -0.81 -8.04
C GLY A 418 -18.06 -0.40 -6.67
N ASN A 419 -18.03 -1.32 -5.70
CA ASN A 419 -17.55 -1.10 -4.34
C ASN A 419 -16.37 -2.05 -4.05
N ARG A 420 -16.11 -2.38 -2.78
CA ARG A 420 -15.06 -3.33 -2.37
C ARG A 420 -15.28 -4.69 -3.02
N VAL A 421 -14.20 -5.32 -3.49
CA VAL A 421 -14.30 -6.55 -4.27
C VAL A 421 -14.29 -7.78 -3.38
N ILE A 422 -13.23 -7.96 -2.58
CA ILE A 422 -13.10 -9.04 -1.59
C ILE A 422 -12.92 -8.39 -0.22
N ILE A 423 -13.80 -8.69 0.69
CA ILE A 423 -13.82 -8.14 2.04
C ILE A 423 -13.63 -9.27 3.05
N VAL A 424 -12.59 -9.16 3.86
CA VAL A 424 -12.34 -9.97 5.04
C VAL A 424 -12.41 -9.02 6.23
N ASP A 425 -13.54 -8.98 6.92
CA ASP A 425 -13.80 -8.00 7.98
C ASP A 425 -14.50 -8.69 9.15
N GLY A 426 -13.69 -9.15 10.09
CA GLY A 426 -14.17 -9.85 11.27
C GLY A 426 -14.83 -8.94 12.30
N GLU A 427 -15.17 -9.51 13.44
CA GLU A 427 -15.73 -8.76 14.57
C GLU A 427 -14.63 -7.91 15.22
N HIS A 428 -14.91 -6.64 15.43
CA HIS A 428 -13.96 -5.71 16.04
C HIS A 428 -13.60 -6.08 17.49
N LYS A 429 -14.59 -6.52 18.25
CA LYS A 429 -14.45 -6.97 19.64
C LYS A 429 -15.11 -8.35 19.79
N PRO A 430 -14.45 -9.41 19.34
CA PRO A 430 -15.05 -10.76 19.45
C PRO A 430 -15.25 -11.14 20.90
N GLU A 431 -16.41 -11.67 21.21
CA GLU A 431 -16.74 -12.16 22.56
C GLU A 431 -16.03 -13.47 22.90
N GLY A 432 -15.55 -14.19 21.88
CA GLY A 432 -14.82 -15.45 22.06
C GLY A 432 -14.10 -15.89 20.79
N SER A 433 -13.30 -16.94 20.90
CA SER A 433 -12.47 -17.46 19.79
C SER A 433 -13.29 -17.92 18.57
N GLU A 434 -14.56 -18.25 18.76
CA GLU A 434 -15.45 -18.67 17.68
C GLU A 434 -15.92 -17.49 16.81
N ASP A 435 -15.83 -16.25 17.32
CA ASP A 435 -16.20 -15.05 16.60
C ASP A 435 -15.04 -14.51 15.75
N ILE A 436 -13.80 -14.99 16.01
CA ILE A 436 -12.61 -14.53 15.32
C ILE A 436 -12.57 -15.08 13.89
N LEU A 437 -12.49 -14.17 12.94
CA LEU A 437 -12.20 -14.50 11.56
C LEU A 437 -10.70 -14.83 11.42
N ARG A 438 -10.37 -15.98 10.83
CA ARG A 438 -8.98 -16.42 10.74
C ARG A 438 -8.71 -17.46 9.65
N GLU A 439 -7.41 -17.57 9.29
CA GLU A 439 -6.90 -18.54 8.32
C GLU A 439 -7.60 -18.45 6.96
N THR A 440 -7.81 -17.21 6.49
CA THR A 440 -8.39 -16.95 5.17
C THR A 440 -7.28 -16.91 4.11
N THR A 441 -7.52 -17.56 2.98
CA THR A 441 -6.62 -17.50 1.82
C THR A 441 -7.33 -16.87 0.63
N ILE A 442 -6.73 -15.82 0.08
CA ILE A 442 -7.18 -15.11 -1.14
C ILE A 442 -6.06 -15.24 -2.14
N SER A 443 -6.21 -16.10 -3.15
CA SER A 443 -5.10 -16.39 -4.04
C SER A 443 -5.50 -16.69 -5.49
N TYR A 444 -4.61 -16.35 -6.40
CA TYR A 444 -4.77 -16.58 -7.85
C TYR A 444 -6.04 -15.95 -8.45
N ASN A 445 -6.61 -14.93 -7.79
CA ASN A 445 -7.76 -14.23 -8.33
C ASN A 445 -7.31 -13.15 -9.33
N GLN A 446 -8.16 -12.89 -10.31
CA GLN A 446 -8.02 -11.80 -11.26
C GLN A 446 -9.08 -10.74 -10.96
N ILE A 447 -8.64 -9.53 -10.66
CA ILE A 447 -9.52 -8.39 -10.35
C ILE A 447 -9.28 -7.32 -11.41
N TYR A 448 -10.34 -6.98 -12.14
CA TYR A 448 -10.26 -6.17 -13.34
C TYR A 448 -11.31 -5.08 -13.38
N ASP A 449 -10.92 -3.81 -13.64
CA ASP A 449 -11.80 -2.64 -13.80
C ASP A 449 -12.83 -2.50 -12.66
N CYS A 450 -12.36 -2.59 -11.42
CA CYS A 450 -13.19 -2.47 -10.23
C CYS A 450 -13.06 -1.11 -9.55
N GLY A 451 -14.12 -0.67 -8.88
CA GLY A 451 -14.25 0.65 -8.27
C GLY A 451 -13.51 0.77 -6.93
N GLY A 452 -14.06 0.31 -5.85
CA GLY A 452 -13.57 0.53 -4.49
C GLY A 452 -12.23 -0.14 -4.14
N VAL A 453 -12.03 -0.45 -2.87
CA VAL A 453 -10.87 -1.25 -2.43
C VAL A 453 -11.01 -2.67 -2.97
N ASN A 454 -9.96 -3.19 -3.63
CA ASN A 454 -10.10 -4.47 -4.28
C ASN A 454 -9.98 -5.64 -3.31
N ILE A 455 -8.97 -5.67 -2.46
CA ILE A 455 -8.89 -6.63 -1.35
C ILE A 455 -8.76 -5.84 -0.04
N TYR A 456 -9.73 -6.00 0.82
CA TYR A 456 -9.81 -5.35 2.13
C TYR A 456 -9.80 -6.42 3.23
N ALA A 457 -8.77 -6.42 4.08
CA ALA A 457 -8.64 -7.42 5.14
C ALA A 457 -8.31 -6.74 6.48
N VAL A 458 -9.26 -6.82 7.42
CA VAL A 458 -9.17 -6.22 8.74
C VAL A 458 -9.81 -7.12 9.79
N ASN A 459 -9.51 -6.89 11.07
CA ASN A 459 -10.10 -7.66 12.18
C ASN A 459 -9.98 -9.17 11.96
N SER A 460 -8.81 -9.63 11.47
CA SER A 460 -8.61 -11.03 11.12
C SER A 460 -7.20 -11.50 11.47
N LEU A 461 -7.04 -12.81 11.65
CA LEU A 461 -5.77 -13.44 11.95
C LEU A 461 -5.37 -14.42 10.84
N TYR A 462 -4.08 -14.48 10.51
CA TYR A 462 -3.52 -15.43 9.55
C TYR A 462 -4.19 -15.37 8.17
N THR A 463 -4.45 -14.16 7.69
CA THR A 463 -4.97 -13.95 6.32
C THR A 463 -3.81 -13.90 5.34
N THR A 464 -3.86 -14.75 4.32
CA THR A 464 -2.90 -14.80 3.21
C THR A 464 -3.53 -14.23 1.95
N ILE A 465 -2.87 -13.25 1.35
CA ILE A 465 -3.25 -12.61 0.07
C ILE A 465 -2.08 -12.83 -0.90
N SER A 466 -2.22 -13.77 -1.83
CA SER A 466 -1.07 -14.17 -2.65
C SER A 466 -1.42 -14.49 -4.10
N HIS A 467 -0.50 -14.20 -5.01
CA HIS A 467 -0.61 -14.54 -6.44
C HIS A 467 -1.88 -13.96 -7.10
N ASN A 468 -2.44 -12.85 -6.59
CA ASN A 468 -3.55 -12.19 -7.23
C ASN A 468 -3.04 -11.21 -8.29
N TYR A 469 -3.75 -11.14 -9.41
CA TYR A 469 -3.56 -10.14 -10.43
C TYR A 469 -4.64 -9.07 -10.32
N ILE A 470 -4.26 -7.82 -10.04
CA ILE A 470 -5.16 -6.69 -9.84
C ILE A 470 -4.79 -5.60 -10.82
N THR A 471 -5.71 -5.24 -11.72
CA THR A 471 -5.41 -4.27 -12.78
C THR A 471 -6.59 -3.38 -13.14
N LYS A 472 -6.28 -2.21 -13.72
CA LYS A 472 -7.23 -1.19 -14.20
C LYS A 472 -8.21 -0.73 -13.12
N THR A 473 -7.74 -0.70 -11.88
CA THR A 473 -8.61 -0.34 -10.76
C THR A 473 -8.76 1.16 -10.60
N ARG A 474 -9.92 1.57 -10.15
CA ARG A 474 -10.28 2.99 -9.98
C ARG A 474 -10.19 3.44 -8.54
N GLY A 475 -10.34 2.50 -7.59
CA GLY A 475 -10.40 2.79 -6.16
C GLY A 475 -9.05 3.14 -5.54
N ARG A 476 -9.08 3.52 -4.26
CA ARG A 476 -7.91 4.01 -3.53
C ARG A 476 -6.82 2.96 -3.33
N TYR A 477 -7.18 1.71 -3.06
CA TYR A 477 -6.24 0.66 -2.70
C TYR A 477 -6.52 -0.60 -3.51
N ALA A 478 -5.47 -1.17 -4.11
CA ALA A 478 -5.58 -2.53 -4.62
C ALA A 478 -5.63 -3.53 -3.46
N ILE A 479 -4.81 -3.34 -2.43
CA ILE A 479 -4.83 -4.15 -1.20
C ILE A 479 -4.77 -3.21 0.00
N ASP A 480 -5.73 -3.32 0.92
CA ASP A 480 -5.81 -2.56 2.17
C ASP A 480 -5.89 -3.54 3.33
N VAL A 481 -4.89 -3.55 4.20
CA VAL A 481 -4.76 -4.50 5.29
C VAL A 481 -4.54 -3.82 6.63
N GLY A 482 -5.17 -4.37 7.66
CA GLY A 482 -5.18 -3.81 9.00
C GLY A 482 -6.18 -2.67 9.17
N ARG A 483 -6.49 -2.30 10.39
CA ARG A 483 -7.50 -1.30 10.71
C ARG A 483 -6.95 -0.19 11.57
N TRP A 484 -7.34 1.04 11.27
CA TRP A 484 -7.12 2.19 12.13
C TRP A 484 -7.90 2.00 13.44
N GLN A 485 -7.18 1.77 14.55
CA GLN A 485 -7.77 1.47 15.84
C GLN A 485 -6.94 2.07 16.97
N ASN A 486 -7.59 2.35 18.10
CA ASN A 486 -6.91 2.46 19.36
C ASN A 486 -6.21 1.14 19.68
N LEU A 487 -4.94 1.19 20.10
CA LEU A 487 -4.07 0.03 20.40
C LEU A 487 -4.67 -0.99 21.41
N GLU A 488 -5.75 -0.62 22.07
CA GLU A 488 -6.34 -1.42 23.15
C GLU A 488 -7.35 -2.48 22.70
N GLU A 489 -7.80 -2.47 21.43
CA GLU A 489 -9.00 -3.22 21.02
C GLU A 489 -8.81 -4.13 19.79
N ALA A 490 -7.63 -4.15 19.17
CA ALA A 490 -7.45 -4.85 17.90
C ALA A 490 -7.13 -6.34 18.05
N ILE A 491 -7.91 -7.18 17.36
CA ILE A 491 -7.47 -8.53 16.99
C ILE A 491 -7.17 -8.51 15.50
N ASP A 492 -5.93 -8.19 15.18
CA ASP A 492 -5.42 -8.07 13.82
C ASP A 492 -3.99 -8.58 13.78
N GLY A 493 -3.62 -9.37 12.76
CA GLY A 493 -2.23 -9.78 12.64
C GLY A 493 -1.97 -11.05 11.85
N ASN A 494 -0.67 -11.36 11.69
CA ASN A 494 -0.19 -12.47 10.89
C ASN A 494 -0.71 -12.40 9.43
N TYR A 495 -0.77 -11.20 8.88
CA TYR A 495 -1.07 -10.99 7.47
C TYR A 495 0.14 -11.38 6.63
N LEU A 496 -0.09 -12.09 5.55
CA LEU A 496 0.92 -12.38 4.55
C LEU A 496 0.42 -11.92 3.18
N VAL A 497 1.02 -10.84 2.67
CA VAL A 497 0.70 -10.29 1.34
C VAL A 497 1.91 -10.52 0.44
N GLU A 498 1.85 -11.53 -0.44
CA GLU A 498 3.01 -11.92 -1.23
C GLU A 498 2.68 -12.36 -2.65
N TYR A 499 3.64 -12.19 -3.56
CA TYR A 499 3.55 -12.63 -4.96
C TYR A 499 2.34 -12.08 -5.71
N ASN A 500 1.76 -10.95 -5.28
CA ASN A 500 0.69 -10.30 -6.03
C ASN A 500 1.27 -9.45 -7.16
N HIS A 501 0.56 -9.38 -8.26
CA HIS A 501 0.85 -8.50 -9.38
C HIS A 501 -0.18 -7.38 -9.42
N LEU A 502 0.25 -6.14 -9.14
CA LEU A 502 -0.57 -4.93 -9.16
C LEU A 502 -0.13 -4.06 -10.33
N ASP A 503 -1.04 -3.77 -11.24
CA ASP A 503 -0.79 -3.04 -12.47
C ASP A 503 -1.92 -2.05 -12.77
N ASP A 504 -1.59 -0.85 -13.26
CA ASP A 504 -2.55 0.16 -13.69
C ASP A 504 -3.64 0.43 -12.62
N VAL A 505 -3.21 0.76 -11.41
CA VAL A 505 -4.07 0.93 -10.24
C VAL A 505 -4.27 2.40 -9.87
N GLN A 506 -5.31 2.71 -9.08
CA GLN A 506 -5.60 4.02 -8.49
C GLN A 506 -5.98 5.12 -9.51
N LYS A 507 -6.67 4.78 -10.58
CA LYS A 507 -6.99 5.72 -11.69
C LYS A 507 -7.82 6.93 -11.28
N ASP A 508 -8.76 6.75 -10.37
CA ASP A 508 -9.72 7.77 -9.94
C ASP A 508 -9.56 8.16 -8.46
N ALA A 509 -8.46 7.74 -7.85
CA ALA A 509 -8.23 7.92 -6.42
C ALA A 509 -7.08 8.88 -6.13
N ASP A 510 -7.11 9.45 -4.95
CA ASP A 510 -6.09 10.31 -4.40
C ASP A 510 -5.79 9.89 -2.96
N ASP A 511 -4.68 10.37 -2.40
CA ASP A 511 -4.21 10.07 -1.05
C ASP A 511 -4.23 8.56 -0.79
N SER A 512 -3.47 7.82 -1.60
CA SER A 512 -3.59 6.36 -1.60
C SER A 512 -2.27 5.63 -1.86
N GLY A 513 -2.27 4.33 -1.58
CA GLY A 513 -1.19 3.39 -1.88
C GLY A 513 -1.72 2.15 -2.59
N ALA A 514 -0.99 1.60 -3.58
CA ALA A 514 -1.41 0.35 -4.22
C ALA A 514 -1.57 -0.76 -3.17
N ILE A 515 -0.60 -0.87 -2.24
CA ILE A 515 -0.78 -1.61 -0.99
C ILE A 515 -0.74 -0.62 0.17
N LYS A 516 -1.75 -0.65 1.01
CA LYS A 516 -1.85 0.15 2.22
C LYS A 516 -1.89 -0.73 3.45
N THR A 517 -1.17 -0.34 4.49
CA THR A 517 -1.26 -0.94 5.81
C THR A 517 -1.77 0.07 6.83
N THR A 518 -2.44 -0.39 7.88
CA THR A 518 -2.98 0.49 8.94
C THR A 518 -3.00 -0.25 10.27
N GLY A 519 -2.81 0.47 11.36
CA GLY A 519 -2.95 -0.04 12.72
C GLY A 519 -1.84 -1.00 13.17
N LEU A 520 -1.96 -1.45 14.40
CA LEU A 520 -1.05 -2.43 14.99
C LEU A 520 -1.40 -3.85 14.55
N THR A 521 -0.45 -4.51 13.90
CA THR A 521 -0.60 -5.91 13.49
C THR A 521 0.66 -6.69 13.89
N PHE A 522 0.48 -7.93 14.36
CA PHE A 522 1.60 -8.76 14.77
C PHE A 522 2.09 -9.63 13.61
N ASN A 523 3.42 -9.74 13.43
CA ASN A 523 4.05 -10.64 12.46
C ASN A 523 3.47 -10.53 11.04
N SER A 524 3.14 -9.31 10.62
CA SER A 524 2.52 -9.05 9.32
C SER A 524 3.58 -8.66 8.30
N VAL A 525 3.52 -9.28 7.12
CA VAL A 525 4.54 -9.16 6.08
C VAL A 525 3.91 -8.85 4.73
N VAL A 526 4.48 -7.85 4.05
CA VAL A 526 4.21 -7.52 2.64
C VAL A 526 5.49 -7.75 1.86
N ARG A 527 5.56 -8.80 1.05
CA ARG A 527 6.80 -9.17 0.39
C ARG A 527 6.61 -9.74 -1.02
N ARG A 528 7.65 -9.62 -1.83
CA ARG A 528 7.76 -10.27 -3.15
C ARG A 528 6.59 -9.97 -4.07
N ASN A 529 5.93 -8.80 -3.88
CA ASN A 529 4.90 -8.32 -4.79
C ASN A 529 5.55 -7.57 -5.95
N LEU A 530 4.92 -7.62 -7.10
CA LEU A 530 5.26 -6.80 -8.25
C LEU A 530 4.22 -5.69 -8.37
N ILE A 531 4.67 -4.43 -8.30
CA ILE A 531 3.80 -3.26 -8.31
C ILE A 531 4.30 -2.28 -9.38
N HIS A 532 3.44 -1.96 -10.34
CA HIS A 532 3.76 -0.99 -11.37
C HIS A 532 2.51 -0.32 -11.94
N GLY A 533 2.69 0.70 -12.78
CA GLY A 533 1.56 1.43 -13.34
C GLY A 533 0.72 2.12 -12.25
N VAL A 534 1.36 2.64 -11.21
CA VAL A 534 0.67 3.35 -10.14
C VAL A 534 0.45 4.79 -10.58
N ASN A 535 -0.82 5.17 -10.74
CA ASN A 535 -1.20 6.52 -11.16
C ASN A 535 -1.00 7.52 -10.03
N ALA A 536 -0.50 8.71 -10.34
CA ALA A 536 -0.24 9.76 -9.36
C ALA A 536 -1.50 10.27 -8.66
N GLY A 537 -2.67 10.13 -9.29
CA GLY A 537 -3.92 10.73 -8.85
C GLY A 537 -4.02 12.21 -9.23
N PHE A 538 -5.13 12.81 -8.91
CA PHE A 538 -5.38 14.23 -9.21
C PHE A 538 -4.48 15.17 -8.39
N PHE A 539 -4.15 14.78 -7.16
CA PHE A 539 -3.30 15.57 -6.25
C PHE A 539 -1.84 15.11 -6.24
N ASN A 540 -1.43 14.20 -7.11
CA ASN A 540 -0.07 13.69 -7.20
C ASN A 540 0.47 13.12 -5.88
N ASP A 541 -0.34 12.37 -5.15
CA ASP A 541 0.01 11.85 -3.82
C ASP A 541 -0.19 10.33 -3.66
N ASN A 542 -0.44 9.61 -4.75
CA ASN A 542 -0.53 8.16 -4.75
C ASN A 542 0.85 7.50 -4.86
N VAL A 543 1.06 6.42 -4.13
CA VAL A 543 2.33 5.69 -4.06
C VAL A 543 2.14 4.18 -4.24
N ALA A 544 3.22 3.44 -4.42
CA ALA A 544 3.13 1.98 -4.49
C ALA A 544 2.81 1.36 -3.12
N PHE A 545 3.46 1.80 -2.05
CA PHE A 545 3.27 1.26 -0.71
C PHE A 545 3.06 2.37 0.33
N TRP A 546 2.04 2.22 1.18
CA TRP A 546 1.71 3.23 2.18
C TRP A 546 1.56 2.62 3.58
N PHE A 547 2.45 3.02 4.49
CA PHE A 547 2.24 2.87 5.92
C PHE A 547 1.34 4.02 6.40
N ASP A 548 0.04 3.77 6.45
CA ASP A 548 -0.93 4.76 6.90
C ASP A 548 -1.05 4.80 8.43
N ASN A 549 -1.92 5.60 8.94
CA ASN A 549 -2.13 5.88 10.36
C ASN A 549 -1.97 4.66 11.27
N MET A 550 -1.08 4.79 12.25
CA MET A 550 -0.81 3.79 13.28
C MET A 550 -0.27 2.45 12.75
N SER A 551 0.11 2.35 11.47
CA SER A 551 0.80 1.15 10.97
C SER A 551 1.97 0.80 11.86
N SER A 552 1.95 -0.37 12.47
CA SER A 552 2.98 -0.79 13.43
C SER A 552 3.25 -2.27 13.33
N GLN A 553 4.53 -2.64 13.48
CA GLN A 553 5.04 -4.01 13.39
C GLN A 553 4.84 -4.69 12.02
N TRP A 554 4.78 -3.90 10.96
CA TRP A 554 4.76 -4.38 9.59
C TRP A 554 6.17 -4.56 9.04
N ILE A 555 6.35 -5.58 8.20
CA ILE A 555 7.56 -5.80 7.43
C ILE A 555 7.22 -5.68 5.96
N SER A 556 7.84 -4.71 5.26
CA SER A 556 7.80 -4.61 3.81
C SER A 556 9.16 -4.96 3.24
N GLU A 557 9.26 -6.07 2.52
CA GLU A 557 10.54 -6.55 1.99
C GLU A 557 10.42 -7.25 0.64
N GLU A 558 11.49 -7.19 -0.14
CA GLU A 558 11.63 -7.95 -1.39
C GLU A 558 10.53 -7.66 -2.44
N ASN A 559 9.86 -6.49 -2.36
CA ASN A 559 8.92 -6.07 -3.38
C ASN A 559 9.66 -5.46 -4.58
N ILE A 560 9.10 -5.60 -5.77
CA ILE A 560 9.65 -5.05 -7.02
C ILE A 560 8.73 -3.94 -7.51
N TYR A 561 9.31 -2.77 -7.82
CA TYR A 561 8.60 -1.59 -8.28
C TYR A 561 9.16 -1.07 -9.60
N TYR A 562 8.28 -0.62 -10.48
CA TYR A 562 8.62 0.19 -11.65
C TYR A 562 7.41 0.97 -12.15
N ASP A 563 7.60 1.94 -13.05
CA ASP A 563 6.52 2.74 -13.63
C ASP A 563 5.61 3.38 -12.56
N LEU A 564 6.22 4.03 -11.59
CA LEU A 564 5.53 4.79 -10.55
C LEU A 564 5.52 6.26 -10.95
N GLU A 565 4.36 6.88 -11.07
CA GLU A 565 4.28 8.32 -11.36
C GLU A 565 4.74 9.16 -10.17
N GLN A 566 4.62 8.61 -8.96
CA GLN A 566 5.13 9.19 -7.71
C GLN A 566 6.10 8.22 -7.01
N GLY A 567 6.28 8.35 -5.73
CA GLY A 567 7.25 7.58 -4.96
C GLY A 567 6.88 6.10 -4.73
N GLU A 568 7.85 5.37 -4.23
CA GLU A 568 7.70 3.96 -3.88
C GLU A 568 6.89 3.79 -2.60
N MET A 569 7.10 4.68 -1.62
CA MET A 569 6.57 4.56 -0.28
C MET A 569 6.13 5.91 0.29
N LYS A 570 5.07 5.88 1.07
CA LYS A 570 4.57 7.01 1.87
C LYS A 570 4.42 6.56 3.32
N LEU A 571 4.80 7.42 4.25
CA LEU A 571 4.56 7.27 5.68
C LEU A 571 3.54 8.31 6.13
N CYS A 572 2.50 7.92 6.82
CA CYS A 572 1.62 8.87 7.49
C CYS A 572 2.15 9.17 8.89
N ALA A 573 2.08 10.43 9.29
CA ALA A 573 2.79 10.96 10.46
C ALA A 573 2.34 10.44 11.84
N ALA A 574 1.23 9.72 11.94
CA ALA A 574 0.64 9.40 13.23
C ALA A 574 1.09 8.04 13.79
N ASN A 575 1.95 8.07 14.82
CA ASN A 575 2.23 6.94 15.71
C ASN A 575 2.71 5.64 15.03
N LEU A 576 3.59 5.73 14.06
CA LEU A 576 4.23 4.58 13.43
C LEU A 576 5.28 3.97 14.37
N VAL A 577 5.23 2.68 14.62
CA VAL A 577 6.15 1.99 15.55
C VAL A 577 6.64 0.67 14.96
N ASP A 578 7.95 0.45 15.02
CA ASP A 578 8.60 -0.81 14.70
C ASP A 578 8.27 -1.38 13.29
N ASN A 579 8.05 -0.50 12.30
CA ASN A 579 7.91 -0.92 10.91
C ASN A 579 9.30 -1.14 10.28
N ILE A 580 9.42 -2.15 9.45
CA ILE A 580 10.64 -2.49 8.72
C ILE A 580 10.37 -2.36 7.22
N TYR A 581 11.16 -1.53 6.56
CA TYR A 581 11.18 -1.43 5.11
C TYR A 581 12.60 -1.74 4.62
N ARG A 582 12.79 -2.87 3.95
CA ARG A 582 14.13 -3.33 3.55
C ARG A 582 14.11 -4.18 2.29
N ASN A 583 15.22 -4.18 1.55
CA ASN A 583 15.41 -5.05 0.38
C ASN A 583 14.27 -4.96 -0.64
N ASN A 584 13.63 -3.79 -0.77
CA ASN A 584 12.70 -3.52 -1.84
C ASN A 584 13.47 -2.97 -3.05
N PHE A 585 13.02 -3.27 -4.26
CA PHE A 585 13.77 -3.02 -5.46
C PHE A 585 12.98 -2.18 -6.46
N LYS A 586 13.47 -0.98 -6.76
CA LYS A 586 13.03 -0.23 -7.92
C LYS A 586 13.88 -0.62 -9.12
N ILE A 587 13.24 -0.97 -10.21
CA ILE A 587 13.90 -1.41 -11.44
C ILE A 587 13.45 -0.56 -12.61
N ASP A 588 14.21 -0.61 -13.71
CA ASP A 588 13.75 -0.05 -14.97
C ASP A 588 12.61 -0.90 -15.53
N PRO A 589 11.61 -0.26 -16.19
CA PRO A 589 10.52 -0.98 -16.80
C PRO A 589 11.02 -2.02 -17.83
N PRO A 590 10.54 -3.27 -17.77
CA PRO A 590 10.94 -4.29 -18.72
C PRO A 590 10.51 -3.91 -20.14
N LYS A 591 11.34 -4.24 -21.14
CA LYS A 591 11.09 -3.91 -22.56
C LYS A 591 9.82 -4.59 -23.10
N ASN A 592 9.56 -5.80 -22.68
CA ASN A 592 8.35 -6.55 -23.02
C ASN A 592 7.45 -6.64 -21.79
N ARG A 593 6.25 -6.10 -21.88
CA ARG A 593 5.26 -6.09 -20.80
C ARG A 593 4.05 -6.91 -21.19
N PRO A 594 3.97 -8.20 -20.83
CA PRO A 594 2.74 -8.95 -20.96
C PRO A 594 1.68 -8.37 -20.01
N GLU A 595 0.41 -8.46 -20.39
CA GLU A 595 -0.70 -7.94 -19.58
C GLU A 595 -0.70 -8.53 -18.16
N MET A 596 -0.40 -9.81 -18.03
CA MET A 596 -0.26 -10.47 -16.73
C MET A 596 1.12 -11.10 -16.58
N ILE A 597 1.82 -10.77 -15.52
CA ILE A 597 3.11 -11.33 -15.15
C ILE A 597 2.90 -12.32 -14.01
N ILE A 598 3.40 -13.53 -14.16
CA ILE A 598 3.40 -14.50 -13.06
C ILE A 598 4.51 -14.09 -12.08
N VAL A 599 4.11 -13.77 -10.86
CA VAL A 599 5.02 -13.48 -9.77
C VAL A 599 5.19 -14.73 -8.91
N GLY A 600 6.44 -15.07 -8.57
CA GLY A 600 6.74 -16.30 -7.84
C GLY A 600 8.24 -16.52 -7.70
N GLU A 601 8.65 -17.77 -7.55
CA GLU A 601 10.06 -18.13 -7.46
C GLU A 601 10.72 -18.09 -8.86
N PRO A 602 11.83 -17.35 -9.02
CA PRO A 602 12.60 -17.35 -10.28
C PRO A 602 13.32 -18.69 -10.51
N GLU A 603 13.51 -19.02 -11.77
CA GLU A 603 14.39 -20.10 -12.21
C GLU A 603 15.50 -19.50 -13.09
N ILE A 604 16.75 -19.62 -12.67
CA ILE A 604 17.86 -18.92 -13.26
C ILE A 604 18.76 -19.86 -14.05
N GLU A 605 18.95 -19.53 -15.33
CA GLU A 605 20.02 -20.07 -16.13
C GLU A 605 21.20 -19.10 -16.11
N TYR A 606 22.37 -19.60 -15.77
CA TYR A 606 23.59 -18.83 -15.70
C TYR A 606 24.34 -18.86 -17.04
N GLY A 607 24.73 -17.70 -17.56
CA GLY A 607 25.62 -17.57 -18.69
C GLY A 607 27.09 -17.53 -18.25
N ASP A 608 27.97 -17.24 -19.21
CA ASP A 608 29.40 -17.23 -18.98
C ASP A 608 29.84 -16.25 -17.90
N LEU A 609 30.74 -16.73 -17.05
CA LEU A 609 31.41 -15.92 -16.05
C LEU A 609 32.52 -15.08 -16.68
N SER A 610 32.60 -13.80 -16.33
CA SER A 610 33.68 -12.90 -16.72
C SER A 610 34.40 -12.31 -15.51
N VAL A 611 35.71 -12.20 -15.56
CA VAL A 611 36.51 -11.56 -14.52
C VAL A 611 37.28 -10.39 -15.18
N SER A 612 37.15 -9.18 -14.60
CA SER A 612 37.77 -7.99 -15.14
C SER A 612 38.41 -7.12 -14.02
N ILE A 613 39.47 -6.43 -14.36
CA ILE A 613 40.19 -5.54 -13.45
C ILE A 613 40.05 -4.11 -14.02
N PRO A 614 39.26 -3.23 -13.39
CA PRO A 614 38.86 -1.93 -13.98
C PRO A 614 39.99 -0.97 -14.34
N GLN A 615 41.17 -1.13 -13.75
CA GLN A 615 42.27 -0.18 -13.91
C GLN A 615 43.38 -0.59 -14.90
N LYS A 616 43.22 -1.70 -15.64
CA LYS A 616 44.26 -2.19 -16.57
C LYS A 616 43.73 -2.55 -17.94
N THR A 617 44.35 -2.00 -18.97
CA THR A 617 43.98 -2.20 -20.38
C THR A 617 44.59 -3.44 -21.04
N VAL A 618 45.33 -4.27 -20.33
CA VAL A 618 46.00 -5.49 -20.85
C VAL A 618 45.95 -6.59 -19.77
N SER A 619 45.83 -7.84 -20.19
CA SER A 619 45.79 -9.05 -19.36
C SER A 619 46.94 -9.15 -18.37
N ALA A 620 46.77 -8.56 -17.22
CA ALA A 620 47.76 -8.60 -16.15
C ALA A 620 47.03 -9.14 -14.89
N ALA A 621 47.77 -9.84 -14.06
CA ALA A 621 47.33 -10.25 -12.75
C ALA A 621 46.79 -9.08 -11.96
N ALA A 622 45.77 -9.32 -11.13
CA ALA A 622 45.31 -8.34 -10.15
C ALA A 622 46.45 -8.07 -9.14
N VAL A 623 46.51 -6.91 -8.58
CA VAL A 623 47.46 -6.59 -7.50
C VAL A 623 46.74 -6.69 -6.18
N THR A 624 47.40 -7.13 -5.11
CA THR A 624 46.78 -7.22 -3.76
C THR A 624 46.05 -5.95 -3.42
N GLY A 625 44.76 -6.06 -3.04
CA GLY A 625 43.89 -4.93 -2.69
C GLY A 625 43.29 -4.17 -3.88
N SER A 626 43.60 -4.53 -5.13
CA SER A 626 42.90 -3.95 -6.29
C SER A 626 41.47 -4.50 -6.42
N VAL A 627 40.60 -3.70 -7.04
CA VAL A 627 39.21 -4.14 -7.34
C VAL A 627 39.24 -5.15 -8.47
N VAL A 628 38.54 -6.26 -8.26
CA VAL A 628 38.28 -7.28 -9.28
C VAL A 628 36.77 -7.40 -9.45
N ASN A 629 36.29 -7.18 -10.66
CA ASN A 629 34.86 -7.34 -10.98
C ASN A 629 34.64 -8.73 -11.56
N VAL A 630 33.71 -9.45 -10.94
CA VAL A 630 33.25 -10.75 -11.40
C VAL A 630 31.79 -10.63 -11.82
N SER A 631 31.52 -10.92 -13.07
CA SER A 631 30.18 -10.74 -13.65
C SER A 631 29.67 -12.01 -14.31
N ALA A 632 28.38 -12.25 -14.23
CA ALA A 632 27.70 -13.30 -14.95
C ALA A 632 26.37 -12.81 -15.55
N LYS A 633 25.99 -13.37 -16.68
CA LYS A 633 24.66 -13.15 -17.25
C LYS A 633 23.68 -14.10 -16.57
N LEU A 634 22.55 -13.57 -16.12
CA LEU A 634 21.43 -14.32 -15.59
C LEU A 634 20.28 -14.28 -16.58
N ASN A 635 19.68 -15.42 -16.90
CA ASN A 635 18.44 -15.53 -17.63
C ASN A 635 17.39 -16.10 -16.69
N ASN A 636 16.32 -15.36 -16.41
CA ASN A 636 15.22 -15.91 -15.63
C ASN A 636 14.21 -16.59 -16.58
N VAL A 637 14.14 -17.90 -16.54
CA VAL A 637 13.17 -18.72 -17.29
C VAL A 637 11.95 -19.10 -16.47
N GLY A 638 12.01 -18.87 -15.15
CA GLY A 638 10.91 -19.07 -14.19
C GLY A 638 10.04 -17.84 -14.00
N SER A 639 9.40 -17.69 -12.86
CA SER A 639 8.54 -16.56 -12.53
C SER A 639 9.32 -15.28 -12.27
N THR A 640 8.65 -14.14 -12.35
CA THR A 640 9.20 -12.85 -11.86
C THR A 640 9.32 -12.87 -10.35
N GLY A 641 10.47 -12.51 -9.82
CA GLY A 641 10.69 -12.53 -8.37
C GLY A 641 12.09 -12.14 -7.95
N ILE A 642 12.43 -12.47 -6.72
CA ILE A 642 13.73 -12.21 -6.12
C ILE A 642 14.53 -13.50 -6.06
N VAL A 643 15.73 -13.50 -6.64
CA VAL A 643 16.68 -14.58 -6.50
C VAL A 643 17.78 -14.22 -5.52
N SER A 644 18.18 -15.16 -4.69
CA SER A 644 19.35 -15.05 -3.81
C SER A 644 20.52 -15.78 -4.45
N ILE A 645 21.60 -15.06 -4.75
CA ILE A 645 22.74 -15.59 -5.48
C ILE A 645 23.97 -15.58 -4.58
N ASP A 646 24.63 -16.72 -4.51
CA ASP A 646 25.87 -16.91 -3.81
C ASP A 646 27.05 -16.57 -4.73
N PHE A 647 27.94 -15.75 -4.24
CA PHE A 647 29.23 -15.50 -4.86
C PHE A 647 30.31 -16.31 -4.14
N TYR A 648 31.11 -17.05 -4.87
CA TYR A 648 32.13 -17.94 -4.33
C TYR A 648 33.52 -17.40 -4.60
N LEU A 649 34.38 -17.47 -3.58
CA LEU A 649 35.80 -17.26 -3.68
C LEU A 649 36.51 -18.49 -3.06
N ASP A 650 37.38 -19.15 -3.85
CA ASP A 650 38.15 -20.33 -3.44
C ASP A 650 37.28 -21.44 -2.83
N GLY A 651 36.14 -21.69 -3.44
CA GLY A 651 35.18 -22.73 -3.04
C GLY A 651 34.34 -22.38 -1.80
N LYS A 652 34.45 -21.18 -1.24
CA LYS A 652 33.66 -20.69 -0.10
C LYS A 652 32.73 -19.57 -0.51
N ILE A 653 31.56 -19.48 0.13
CA ILE A 653 30.68 -18.34 -0.06
C ILE A 653 31.38 -17.09 0.49
N TYR A 654 31.66 -16.16 -0.39
CA TYR A 654 32.23 -14.85 -0.09
C TYR A 654 31.16 -13.84 0.24
N GLU A 655 30.12 -13.81 -0.56
CA GLU A 655 28.97 -12.90 -0.42
C GLU A 655 27.68 -13.55 -0.92
N LYS A 656 26.54 -13.13 -0.39
CA LYS A 656 25.22 -13.52 -0.86
C LYS A 656 24.39 -12.26 -1.08
N LYS A 657 23.87 -12.08 -2.29
CA LYS A 657 23.04 -10.92 -2.65
C LYS A 657 21.73 -11.34 -3.24
N LYS A 658 20.71 -10.49 -3.02
CA LYS A 658 19.38 -10.63 -3.60
C LYS A 658 19.24 -9.73 -4.81
N PHE A 659 18.64 -10.26 -5.88
CA PHE A 659 18.43 -9.54 -7.13
C PHE A 659 17.00 -9.71 -7.60
N PRO A 660 16.34 -8.61 -8.05
CA PRO A 660 15.06 -8.70 -8.73
C PRO A 660 15.26 -9.22 -10.15
N THR A 661 14.42 -10.15 -10.58
CA THR A 661 14.44 -10.73 -11.92
C THR A 661 13.04 -10.79 -12.51
N ILE A 662 12.94 -10.52 -13.80
CA ILE A 662 11.69 -10.56 -14.56
C ILE A 662 11.71 -11.79 -15.47
N HIS A 663 10.56 -12.48 -15.57
CA HIS A 663 10.38 -13.63 -16.46
C HIS A 663 10.82 -13.33 -17.89
N ASN A 664 11.54 -14.26 -18.50
CA ASN A 664 12.12 -14.15 -19.86
C ASN A 664 13.00 -12.91 -20.09
N ASN A 665 13.60 -12.39 -19.03
CA ASN A 665 14.55 -11.28 -19.10
C ASN A 665 15.96 -11.74 -18.71
N SER A 666 16.96 -11.08 -19.32
CA SER A 666 18.37 -11.31 -19.00
C SER A 666 18.94 -10.07 -18.32
N SER A 667 19.71 -10.27 -17.28
CA SER A 667 20.46 -9.24 -16.58
C SER A 667 21.93 -9.65 -16.41
N ILE A 668 22.81 -8.68 -16.27
CA ILE A 668 24.21 -8.93 -15.88
C ILE A 668 24.32 -8.52 -14.43
N ILE A 669 24.77 -9.44 -13.59
CA ILE A 669 25.13 -9.12 -12.21
C ILE A 669 26.64 -9.03 -12.10
N THR A 670 27.11 -8.14 -11.24
CA THR A 670 28.52 -7.92 -10.98
C THR A 670 28.77 -7.89 -9.48
N PHE A 671 29.78 -8.63 -9.04
CA PHE A 671 30.33 -8.56 -7.70
C PHE A 671 31.71 -7.91 -7.77
N GLU A 672 31.94 -6.97 -6.89
CA GLU A 672 33.26 -6.36 -6.70
C GLU A 672 33.94 -7.02 -5.51
N LEU A 673 35.14 -7.49 -5.72
CA LEU A 673 35.91 -8.10 -4.63
C LEU A 673 37.31 -7.47 -4.55
N ARG A 674 37.87 -7.51 -3.35
CA ARG A 674 39.24 -7.14 -3.09
C ARG A 674 39.96 -8.30 -2.42
N ILE A 675 41.02 -8.77 -3.04
CA ILE A 675 41.81 -9.89 -2.51
C ILE A 675 43.17 -9.37 -2.04
N TYR A 676 43.50 -9.68 -0.82
CA TYR A 676 44.75 -9.24 -0.17
C TYR A 676 45.75 -10.41 -0.03
N GLU A 677 45.35 -11.63 -0.33
CA GLU A 677 46.23 -12.78 -0.41
C GLU A 677 46.80 -12.88 -1.84
N PRO A 678 48.12 -12.93 -2.01
CA PRO A 678 48.72 -13.17 -3.32
C PRO A 678 48.58 -14.65 -3.72
N GLY A 679 48.49 -14.94 -5.03
CA GLY A 679 48.39 -16.28 -5.57
C GLY A 679 47.25 -16.46 -6.56
N GLU A 680 47.00 -17.69 -6.92
CA GLU A 680 45.87 -18.06 -7.78
C GLU A 680 44.58 -18.21 -6.97
N HIS A 681 43.52 -17.53 -7.42
CA HIS A 681 42.21 -17.55 -6.81
C HIS A 681 41.15 -18.01 -7.81
N GLN A 682 40.10 -18.62 -7.32
CA GLN A 682 38.96 -19.11 -8.12
C GLN A 682 37.65 -18.47 -7.68
N VAL A 683 36.87 -18.02 -8.64
CA VAL A 683 35.56 -17.38 -8.38
C VAL A 683 34.45 -18.07 -9.17
N ALA A 684 33.25 -18.05 -8.60
CA ALA A 684 32.02 -18.48 -9.28
C ALA A 684 30.84 -17.65 -8.79
N ILE A 685 29.80 -17.54 -9.59
CA ILE A 685 28.52 -16.91 -9.27
C ILE A 685 27.41 -17.94 -9.43
N GLY A 686 26.72 -18.28 -8.33
CA GLY A 686 25.69 -19.30 -8.37
C GLY A 686 26.21 -20.62 -8.90
N GLU A 687 25.62 -21.13 -9.97
CA GLU A 687 25.97 -22.41 -10.59
C GLU A 687 26.94 -22.29 -11.78
N THR A 688 27.61 -21.13 -11.97
CA THR A 688 28.62 -20.99 -13.04
C THR A 688 29.83 -21.89 -12.78
N GLU A 689 30.54 -22.25 -13.81
CA GLU A 689 31.86 -22.87 -13.69
C GLU A 689 32.87 -21.89 -13.02
N TYR A 690 33.78 -22.43 -12.20
CA TYR A 690 34.83 -21.65 -11.56
C TYR A 690 35.80 -21.07 -12.58
N LYS A 691 36.18 -19.82 -12.39
CA LYS A 691 37.17 -19.13 -13.20
C LYS A 691 38.36 -18.67 -12.35
N SER A 692 39.57 -19.06 -12.77
CA SER A 692 40.82 -18.68 -12.09
C SER A 692 41.34 -17.32 -12.55
N PHE A 693 41.96 -16.61 -11.63
CA PHE A 693 42.81 -15.44 -11.90
C PHE A 693 43.90 -15.32 -10.86
N ASN A 694 44.98 -14.59 -11.18
CA ASN A 694 46.13 -14.45 -10.30
C ASN A 694 46.18 -13.07 -9.64
N VAL A 695 46.60 -13.04 -8.37
CA VAL A 695 46.82 -11.81 -7.59
C VAL A 695 48.30 -11.71 -7.24
N GLU A 696 48.96 -10.62 -7.67
CA GLU A 696 50.37 -10.32 -7.44
C GLU A 696 50.56 -9.28 -6.35
N GLY A 697 51.69 -9.29 -5.68
CA GLY A 697 52.09 -8.34 -4.64
C GLY A 697 52.21 -8.99 -3.27
N ASP A 698 52.55 -8.14 -2.27
CA ASP A 698 52.66 -8.59 -0.90
C ASP A 698 51.36 -8.44 -0.12
N LYS A 699 51.10 -9.36 0.81
CA LYS A 699 49.99 -9.27 1.73
C LYS A 699 50.17 -8.06 2.67
N PRO A 700 49.25 -7.08 2.68
CA PRO A 700 49.31 -5.96 3.60
C PRO A 700 49.10 -6.40 5.05
N SER A 701 49.72 -5.70 6.00
CA SER A 701 49.46 -5.96 7.45
C SER A 701 48.06 -5.44 7.89
N PHE A 702 47.67 -4.31 7.29
CA PHE A 702 46.38 -3.65 7.55
C PHE A 702 45.65 -3.34 6.26
N VAL A 703 44.35 -3.37 6.34
CA VAL A 703 43.43 -2.87 5.31
C VAL A 703 42.42 -1.92 5.94
N PHE A 704 41.98 -0.94 5.14
CA PHE A 704 40.98 0.03 5.54
C PHE A 704 39.80 -0.11 4.60
N GLU A 705 38.66 -0.51 5.17
CA GLU A 705 37.42 -0.84 4.44
C GLU A 705 36.32 0.14 4.84
N GLU A 706 35.19 0.13 4.14
CA GLU A 706 33.99 0.90 4.47
C GLU A 706 34.24 2.41 4.64
N LEU A 707 35.09 3.00 3.78
CA LEU A 707 35.34 4.44 3.83
C LEU A 707 34.03 5.20 3.59
N ASN A 708 33.68 6.09 4.52
CA ASN A 708 32.48 6.90 4.48
C ASN A 708 32.79 8.37 4.80
N LEU A 709 32.05 9.27 4.14
CA LEU A 709 32.09 10.70 4.40
C LEU A 709 30.77 11.13 5.02
N SER A 710 30.81 11.96 6.06
CA SER A 710 29.56 12.53 6.61
C SER A 710 28.79 13.33 5.55
N GLN A 711 29.47 13.91 4.57
CA GLN A 711 28.92 14.60 3.41
C GLN A 711 29.90 14.51 2.24
N ASN A 712 29.44 14.38 1.01
CA ASN A 712 30.31 14.34 -0.18
C ASN A 712 30.48 15.72 -0.86
N ARG A 713 29.75 16.75 -0.39
CA ARG A 713 29.80 18.12 -0.87
C ARG A 713 29.59 19.11 0.27
N ILE A 714 30.54 20.04 0.50
CA ILE A 714 30.50 21.00 1.61
C ILE A 714 30.99 22.38 1.21
N PRO A 715 30.56 23.44 1.94
CA PRO A 715 31.14 24.77 1.77
C PRO A 715 32.61 24.82 2.26
N SER A 716 33.36 25.68 1.65
CA SER A 716 34.77 25.91 2.05
C SER A 716 34.85 26.48 3.47
N GLY A 717 35.67 25.83 4.30
CA GLY A 717 35.86 26.22 5.70
C GLY A 717 35.07 25.39 6.70
N GLU A 718 34.15 24.53 6.25
CA GLU A 718 33.45 23.56 7.08
C GLU A 718 34.26 22.27 7.28
N ASN A 719 34.08 21.62 8.43
CA ASN A 719 34.70 20.33 8.73
C ASN A 719 33.86 19.17 8.24
N ILE A 720 34.50 18.10 7.82
CA ILE A 720 33.88 16.83 7.47
C ILE A 720 34.48 15.72 8.33
N THR A 721 33.58 14.78 8.73
CA THR A 721 33.99 13.53 9.37
C THR A 721 34.24 12.46 8.32
N ILE A 722 35.38 11.80 8.38
CA ILE A 722 35.78 10.71 7.49
C ILE A 722 36.02 9.47 8.35
N ILE A 723 35.33 8.40 8.07
CA ILE A 723 35.36 7.17 8.88
C ILE A 723 35.73 5.98 7.98
N ALA A 724 36.54 5.06 8.51
CA ALA A 724 36.84 3.77 7.91
C ALA A 724 36.98 2.69 8.98
N THR A 725 36.83 1.43 8.59
CA THR A 725 37.10 0.26 9.42
C THR A 725 38.54 -0.23 9.13
N ALA A 726 39.45 -0.09 10.10
CA ALA A 726 40.81 -0.66 10.04
C ALA A 726 40.76 -2.13 10.46
N LYS A 727 41.30 -3.04 9.64
CA LYS A 727 41.36 -4.47 9.92
C LYS A 727 42.83 -4.95 9.92
N ASN A 728 43.21 -5.61 11.03
CA ASN A 728 44.51 -6.26 11.12
C ASN A 728 44.46 -7.63 10.44
N LEU A 729 45.27 -7.87 9.42
CA LEU A 729 45.34 -9.14 8.68
C LEU A 729 46.40 -10.10 9.24
N GLN A 730 47.04 -9.75 10.36
CA GLN A 730 48.03 -10.59 11.04
C GLN A 730 47.42 -11.27 12.27
N SER A 731 48.03 -12.36 12.71
CA SER A 731 47.58 -13.10 13.90
C SER A 731 47.97 -12.46 15.23
N SER A 732 48.85 -11.44 15.21
CA SER A 732 49.31 -10.73 16.39
C SER A 732 48.79 -9.32 16.44
N THR A 733 48.70 -8.75 17.65
CA THR A 733 48.41 -7.31 17.85
C THR A 733 49.41 -6.49 17.08
N GLN A 734 48.96 -5.56 16.29
CA GLN A 734 49.76 -4.68 15.45
C GLN A 734 49.48 -3.23 15.78
N LYS A 735 50.53 -2.41 15.68
CA LYS A 735 50.47 -0.97 15.80
C LYS A 735 50.63 -0.37 14.42
N ASN A 736 49.72 0.55 14.02
CA ASN A 736 49.81 1.18 12.72
C ASN A 736 49.59 2.69 12.83
N LYS A 737 50.30 3.46 11.97
CA LYS A 737 50.05 4.87 11.75
C LYS A 737 49.07 5.04 10.62
N VAL A 738 47.82 5.33 10.98
CA VAL A 738 46.76 5.59 10.02
C VAL A 738 46.93 6.99 9.45
N GLN A 739 46.89 7.07 8.13
CA GLN A 739 47.05 8.32 7.39
C GLN A 739 45.79 8.65 6.63
N LEU A 740 45.28 9.88 6.81
CA LEU A 740 44.31 10.48 5.93
C LEU A 740 45.00 11.14 4.75
N PHE A 741 44.58 10.83 3.54
CA PHE A 741 45.07 11.45 2.32
C PHE A 741 44.00 12.33 1.68
N ALA A 742 44.36 13.51 1.24
CA ALA A 742 43.61 14.34 0.32
C ALA A 742 44.50 14.66 -0.90
N ASP A 743 44.04 14.36 -2.11
CA ASP A 743 44.76 14.47 -3.37
C ASP A 743 46.16 13.82 -3.30
N ASN A 744 46.21 12.60 -2.76
CA ASN A 744 47.44 11.83 -2.53
C ASN A 744 48.49 12.48 -1.59
N LYS A 745 48.10 13.51 -0.83
CA LYS A 745 48.97 14.12 0.20
C LYS A 745 48.42 13.74 1.58
N VAL A 746 49.30 13.34 2.47
CA VAL A 746 48.97 13.10 3.87
C VAL A 746 48.54 14.42 4.51
N VAL A 747 47.32 14.48 5.03
CA VAL A 747 46.80 15.69 5.67
C VAL A 747 46.61 15.52 7.17
N ASP A 748 46.48 14.27 7.64
CA ASP A 748 46.41 13.94 9.06
C ASP A 748 46.93 12.55 9.33
N VAL A 749 47.41 12.27 10.57
CA VAL A 749 47.99 10.99 10.98
C VAL A 749 47.72 10.76 12.46
N TYR A 750 47.21 9.61 12.83
CA TYR A 750 47.23 9.14 14.22
C TYR A 750 47.52 7.63 14.30
N GLU A 751 47.75 7.13 15.50
CA GLU A 751 48.22 5.79 15.72
C GLU A 751 47.14 4.93 16.37
N ILE A 752 46.92 3.72 15.80
CA ILE A 752 45.99 2.71 16.32
C ILE A 752 46.76 1.46 16.73
N ILE A 753 46.18 0.70 17.64
CA ILE A 753 46.61 -0.63 18.03
C ILE A 753 45.43 -1.56 17.86
N VAL A 754 45.57 -2.58 17.01
CA VAL A 754 44.45 -3.53 16.72
C VAL A 754 44.94 -4.94 16.99
N ASP A 755 44.19 -5.72 17.72
CA ASP A 755 44.51 -7.11 18.02
C ASP A 755 44.45 -7.98 16.75
N GLY A 756 45.11 -9.16 16.82
CA GLY A 756 45.25 -10.02 15.66
C GLY A 756 43.89 -10.45 15.09
N TYR A 757 43.69 -10.21 13.79
CA TYR A 757 42.45 -10.45 13.03
C TYR A 757 41.21 -9.63 13.47
N GLU A 758 41.41 -8.63 14.39
CA GLU A 758 40.31 -7.76 14.84
C GLU A 758 40.21 -6.48 13.98
N THR A 759 39.18 -5.69 14.23
CA THR A 759 38.86 -4.44 13.54
C THR A 759 38.75 -3.29 14.53
N GLU A 760 39.10 -2.06 14.05
CA GLU A 760 38.96 -0.81 14.80
C GLU A 760 38.38 0.28 13.91
N ILE A 761 37.44 1.08 14.43
CA ILE A 761 36.90 2.24 13.68
C ILE A 761 37.89 3.37 13.78
N VAL A 762 38.29 3.93 12.63
CA VAL A 762 39.17 5.10 12.53
C VAL A 762 38.34 6.29 12.02
N GLU A 763 38.46 7.42 12.71
CA GLU A 763 37.74 8.65 12.43
C GLU A 763 38.68 9.83 12.33
N PHE A 764 38.54 10.65 11.27
CA PHE A 764 39.24 11.90 11.06
C PHE A 764 38.25 13.05 10.94
N GLN A 765 38.57 14.17 11.58
CA GLN A 765 37.95 15.46 11.37
C GLN A 765 38.82 16.28 10.42
N PHE A 766 38.30 16.66 9.28
CA PHE A 766 39.10 17.28 8.21
C PHE A 766 38.42 18.54 7.65
N THR A 767 39.20 19.64 7.54
CA THR A 767 38.76 20.88 6.88
C THR A 767 39.37 20.91 5.48
N PRO A 768 38.64 20.56 4.42
CA PRO A 768 39.17 20.49 3.08
C PRO A 768 39.35 21.87 2.42
N LYS A 769 40.19 21.95 1.41
CA LYS A 769 40.34 23.14 0.58
C LYS A 769 39.28 23.19 -0.50
N ALA A 770 38.93 24.39 -0.95
CA ALA A 770 37.96 24.57 -2.03
C ALA A 770 38.39 23.89 -3.34
N GLY A 771 37.46 23.21 -4.00
CA GLY A 771 37.65 22.45 -5.23
C GLY A 771 37.27 20.97 -5.06
N GLU A 772 37.37 20.20 -6.12
CA GLU A 772 37.23 18.75 -6.06
C GLU A 772 38.47 18.13 -5.41
N GLN A 773 38.27 17.26 -4.43
CA GLN A 773 39.32 16.52 -3.75
C GLN A 773 39.02 15.03 -3.75
N ILE A 774 40.08 14.22 -3.79
CA ILE A 774 39.99 12.77 -3.62
C ILE A 774 40.52 12.44 -2.23
N VAL A 775 39.75 11.82 -1.41
CA VAL A 775 40.10 11.45 -0.04
C VAL A 775 40.13 9.94 0.17
N ARG A 776 41.08 9.46 0.99
CA ARG A 776 41.17 8.06 1.42
C ARG A 776 41.90 7.94 2.76
N ILE A 777 41.60 6.85 3.47
CA ILE A 777 42.32 6.48 4.69
C ILE A 777 43.23 5.27 4.39
N GLY A 778 44.54 5.38 4.64
CA GLY A 778 45.49 4.29 4.39
C GLY A 778 45.41 3.77 2.94
N ASN A 779 45.11 2.49 2.78
CA ASN A 779 44.90 1.80 1.51
C ASN A 779 43.40 1.59 1.17
N SER A 780 42.50 2.38 1.77
CA SER A 780 41.09 2.29 1.47
C SER A 780 40.71 2.63 0.01
N THR A 781 39.45 2.46 -0.35
CA THR A 781 38.90 3.08 -1.56
C THR A 781 39.05 4.59 -1.53
N GLU A 782 39.01 5.22 -2.71
CA GLU A 782 39.01 6.67 -2.86
C GLU A 782 37.59 7.18 -2.99
N LEU A 783 37.26 8.26 -2.27
CA LEU A 783 35.97 8.95 -2.40
C LEU A 783 36.23 10.40 -2.90
N LYS A 784 35.27 10.90 -3.68
CA LYS A 784 35.25 12.29 -4.13
C LYS A 784 34.57 13.18 -3.10
N LEU A 785 35.21 14.31 -2.80
CA LEU A 785 34.69 15.37 -1.94
C LEU A 785 34.65 16.67 -2.73
N SER A 786 33.51 17.27 -2.89
CA SER A 786 33.32 18.55 -3.56
C SER A 786 33.24 19.68 -2.55
N VAL A 787 34.16 20.67 -2.65
CA VAL A 787 34.22 21.79 -1.72
C VAL A 787 34.04 23.11 -2.49
N TYR A 788 32.90 23.75 -2.29
CA TYR A 788 32.57 24.96 -3.03
C TYR A 788 32.87 26.24 -2.25
N LYS A 789 33.23 27.31 -2.98
CA LYS A 789 33.39 28.65 -2.41
C LYS A 789 32.05 29.33 -2.27
N GLN A 790 31.90 30.06 -1.19
CA GLN A 790 30.70 30.83 -0.92
C GLN A 790 30.91 32.32 -1.22
N LYS A 791 29.80 33.00 -1.52
CA LYS A 791 29.70 34.45 -1.66
C LYS A 791 28.46 34.92 -0.91
N GLU A 792 28.62 35.94 -0.08
CA GLU A 792 27.48 36.57 0.60
C GLU A 792 26.54 37.20 -0.41
N LEU A 793 25.26 36.89 -0.28
CA LEU A 793 24.19 37.49 -1.08
C LEU A 793 23.90 38.89 -0.49
N ALA A 794 23.96 39.93 -1.28
CA ALA A 794 23.65 41.27 -0.81
C ALA A 794 22.18 41.39 -0.45
N ILE A 795 21.88 41.40 0.84
CA ILE A 795 20.51 41.58 1.36
C ILE A 795 20.26 43.02 1.74
N SER A 796 19.23 43.63 1.19
CA SER A 796 18.78 44.98 1.53
C SER A 796 17.28 44.99 1.78
N LYS A 797 16.75 46.03 2.40
CA LYS A 797 15.29 46.18 2.63
C LYS A 797 14.48 46.08 1.33
N THR A 798 15.08 46.45 0.21
CA THR A 798 14.45 46.40 -1.13
C THR A 798 14.50 45.03 -1.79
N THR A 799 15.34 44.11 -1.26
CA THR A 799 15.47 42.72 -1.78
C THR A 799 14.70 41.70 -0.95
N LEU A 800 14.30 42.05 0.25
CA LEU A 800 13.49 41.16 1.11
C LEU A 800 12.00 41.43 0.87
N LYS A 801 11.24 40.38 0.77
CA LYS A 801 9.77 40.39 0.74
C LYS A 801 9.20 39.99 2.08
N THR A 802 7.93 40.33 2.27
CA THR A 802 7.17 39.92 3.45
C THR A 802 5.93 39.16 3.00
N TYR A 803 5.55 38.16 3.80
CA TYR A 803 4.34 37.38 3.58
C TYR A 803 3.63 37.10 4.90
N THR A 804 2.30 37.10 4.87
CA THR A 804 1.43 36.64 5.98
C THR A 804 0.38 35.72 5.37
N SER A 805 0.24 34.53 5.91
CA SER A 805 -0.75 33.55 5.47
C SER A 805 -2.16 34.11 5.60
N PRO A 806 -3.09 33.80 4.68
CA PRO A 806 -4.46 34.33 4.72
C PRO A 806 -5.23 33.99 6.01
N THR A 807 -4.89 32.87 6.66
CA THR A 807 -5.49 32.40 7.89
C THR A 807 -4.79 32.90 9.17
N ALA A 808 -3.61 33.51 9.01
CA ALA A 808 -2.95 34.17 10.14
C ALA A 808 -3.69 35.47 10.48
N GLU A 809 -3.90 35.75 11.78
CA GLU A 809 -4.36 37.07 12.24
C GLU A 809 -3.37 38.14 11.76
N PRO A 810 -3.79 39.41 11.62
CA PRO A 810 -2.93 40.43 11.08
C PRO A 810 -1.57 40.45 11.79
N SER A 811 -0.52 40.15 11.02
CA SER A 811 0.86 40.09 11.49
C SER A 811 1.49 41.45 11.37
N GLU A 812 2.29 41.84 12.37
CA GLU A 812 3.11 43.03 12.32
C GLU A 812 4.54 42.62 11.97
N ILE A 813 5.11 43.21 10.90
CA ILE A 813 6.47 42.95 10.45
C ILE A 813 7.25 44.27 10.46
N GLU A 814 8.34 44.32 11.21
CA GLU A 814 9.26 45.44 11.26
C GLU A 814 10.63 45.06 10.72
N ILE A 815 11.20 45.91 9.86
CA ILE A 815 12.53 45.72 9.25
C ILE A 815 13.38 46.99 9.50
N ASP A 816 14.40 46.88 10.34
CA ASP A 816 15.46 47.86 10.48
C ASP A 816 16.73 47.39 9.76
N SER A 817 16.80 47.62 8.47
CA SER A 817 17.91 47.20 7.67
C SER A 817 19.26 47.90 7.98
N LYS A 818 19.24 49.04 8.68
CA LYS A 818 20.47 49.73 9.11
C LYS A 818 21.11 49.02 10.29
N LYS A 819 20.31 48.38 11.14
CA LYS A 819 20.77 47.62 12.30
C LYS A 819 20.75 46.12 12.07
N ASN A 820 20.30 45.66 10.90
CA ASN A 820 20.10 44.26 10.58
C ASN A 820 19.20 43.55 11.61
N ILE A 821 18.10 44.23 12.01
CA ILE A 821 17.14 43.77 13.00
C ILE A 821 15.79 43.57 12.29
N TYR A 822 15.14 42.43 12.57
CA TYR A 822 13.88 42.02 11.99
C TYR A 822 12.93 41.56 13.12
N LYS A 823 11.70 42.03 13.10
CA LYS A 823 10.69 41.58 14.06
C LYS A 823 9.50 41.02 13.33
N ILE A 824 9.03 39.90 13.78
CA ILE A 824 7.81 39.25 13.28
C ILE A 824 6.89 39.01 14.47
N LYS A 825 5.65 39.50 14.39
CA LYS A 825 4.57 39.20 15.32
C LYS A 825 3.54 38.39 14.54
N ALA A 826 3.34 37.17 14.95
CA ALA A 826 2.51 36.19 14.22
C ALA A 826 1.60 35.41 15.16
N SER A 827 0.48 34.96 14.64
CA SER A 827 -0.46 34.02 15.24
C SER A 827 -0.92 33.01 14.18
N GLY A 828 -1.74 32.06 14.53
CA GLY A 828 -2.35 31.17 13.54
C GLY A 828 -2.46 29.72 14.00
N SER A 829 -2.43 28.79 13.04
CA SER A 829 -2.56 27.34 13.29
C SER A 829 -1.26 26.54 13.11
N ASP A 830 -0.08 27.26 13.02
CA ASP A 830 1.23 26.59 12.88
C ASP A 830 1.57 26.13 11.46
N PHE A 831 2.67 25.33 11.31
CA PHE A 831 3.27 24.86 10.06
C PHE A 831 2.95 23.38 9.72
N PHE A 832 1.94 22.78 10.36
CA PHE A 832 1.65 21.34 10.31
C PHE A 832 0.23 21.01 9.88
N HIS A 833 -0.40 21.88 9.13
CA HIS A 833 -1.78 21.69 8.69
C HIS A 833 -1.86 21.76 7.18
N ALA A 834 -2.96 21.31 6.62
CA ALA A 834 -3.25 21.45 5.18
C ALA A 834 -3.19 22.92 4.72
N GLU A 835 -3.25 23.85 5.66
CA GLU A 835 -3.01 25.27 5.50
C GLU A 835 -2.11 25.76 6.61
N ASP A 836 -0.89 26.12 6.27
CA ASP A 836 0.08 26.69 7.19
C ASP A 836 -0.25 28.16 7.52
N SER A 837 -0.15 28.51 8.79
CA SER A 837 -0.38 29.88 9.28
C SER A 837 0.89 30.49 9.84
N TYR A 838 1.52 31.38 9.07
CA TYR A 838 2.78 32.02 9.47
C TYR A 838 2.94 33.41 8.87
N ALA A 839 3.90 34.15 9.44
CA ALA A 839 4.43 35.37 8.83
C ALA A 839 5.92 35.18 8.54
N SER A 840 6.40 35.74 7.44
CA SER A 840 7.79 35.59 6.98
C SER A 840 8.39 36.86 6.36
N ILE A 841 9.73 36.96 6.48
CA ILE A 841 10.59 37.93 5.78
C ILE A 841 11.61 37.10 5.03
N PHE A 842 11.67 37.19 3.68
CA PHE A 842 12.44 36.27 2.87
C PHE A 842 13.07 36.89 1.62
N ALA A 843 14.08 36.23 1.11
CA ALA A 843 14.67 36.44 -0.21
C ALA A 843 14.12 35.39 -1.18
N GLU A 844 13.68 35.84 -2.37
CA GLU A 844 13.10 34.96 -3.38
C GLU A 844 14.14 34.27 -4.26
N LYS A 845 13.78 33.05 -4.66
CA LYS A 845 14.43 32.31 -5.77
C LYS A 845 15.96 32.23 -5.66
N VAL A 846 16.45 31.96 -4.46
CA VAL A 846 17.86 31.69 -4.20
C VAL A 846 18.23 30.36 -4.85
N LYS A 847 19.21 30.37 -5.76
CA LYS A 847 19.58 29.21 -6.59
C LYS A 847 20.76 28.45 -5.99
N GLY A 848 20.70 27.13 -6.16
CA GLY A 848 21.81 26.24 -5.81
C GLY A 848 21.99 26.06 -4.30
N ASP A 849 23.17 25.59 -3.91
CA ASP A 849 23.53 25.38 -2.52
C ASP A 849 23.80 26.72 -1.81
N PHE A 850 23.39 26.80 -0.56
CA PHE A 850 23.58 28.00 0.24
C PHE A 850 23.74 27.69 1.74
N VAL A 851 24.29 28.67 2.47
CA VAL A 851 24.29 28.72 3.93
C VAL A 851 23.48 29.94 4.37
N ALA A 852 22.41 29.72 5.13
CA ALA A 852 21.65 30.78 5.75
C ALA A 852 21.93 30.80 7.26
N THR A 853 22.14 31.99 7.84
CA THR A 853 22.33 32.14 9.28
C THR A 853 21.46 33.27 9.82
N VAL A 854 21.02 33.12 11.06
CA VAL A 854 20.27 34.16 11.78
C VAL A 854 20.49 34.02 13.28
N LYS A 855 20.46 35.13 14.00
CA LYS A 855 20.47 35.21 15.45
C LYS A 855 19.07 35.54 15.95
N ILE A 856 18.50 34.76 16.85
CA ILE A 856 17.29 35.10 17.61
C ILE A 856 17.72 35.78 18.90
N THR A 857 17.30 37.03 19.09
CA THR A 857 17.75 37.87 20.22
C THR A 857 16.70 37.96 21.31
N ALA A 858 15.42 37.87 20.97
CA ALA A 858 14.35 38.00 21.94
C ALA A 858 13.05 37.34 21.46
N PHE A 859 12.27 36.89 22.42
CA PHE A 859 10.87 36.45 22.25
C PHE A 859 9.95 37.27 23.17
N GLY A 860 8.75 37.62 22.71
CA GLY A 860 7.72 38.26 23.53
C GLY A 860 6.62 37.30 23.92
N ASN A 861 6.02 37.52 25.09
CA ASN A 861 4.86 36.79 25.64
C ASN A 861 4.92 35.27 25.53
N ARG A 862 5.81 34.65 26.28
CA ARG A 862 6.11 33.20 26.24
C ARG A 862 5.02 32.37 26.90
N THR A 863 3.93 32.08 26.24
CA THR A 863 2.86 31.24 26.83
C THR A 863 2.58 29.96 26.08
N HIS A 864 3.20 29.75 24.92
CA HIS A 864 3.01 28.51 24.14
C HIS A 864 4.34 27.83 23.82
N GLU A 865 4.48 26.55 24.22
CA GLU A 865 5.69 25.75 24.00
C GLU A 865 5.97 25.43 22.53
N TRP A 866 4.97 25.60 21.64
CA TRP A 866 5.04 25.31 20.22
C TRP A 866 5.10 26.57 19.33
N PHE A 867 5.35 27.74 19.87
CA PHE A 867 5.66 28.89 19.04
C PHE A 867 7.00 28.66 18.32
N ARG A 868 6.95 28.49 17.01
CA ARG A 868 8.11 28.22 16.19
C ARG A 868 8.56 29.43 15.42
N SER A 869 9.85 29.69 15.45
CA SER A 869 10.43 30.79 14.71
C SER A 869 11.86 30.46 14.31
N GLY A 870 12.28 30.82 13.10
CA GLY A 870 13.61 30.49 12.62
C GLY A 870 13.81 30.70 11.13
N LEU A 871 14.78 29.96 10.56
CA LEU A 871 15.09 29.96 9.13
C LEU A 871 14.08 29.05 8.41
N PHE A 872 13.42 29.59 7.41
CA PHE A 872 12.38 28.93 6.66
C PHE A 872 12.67 28.92 5.17
N VAL A 873 12.61 27.74 4.56
CA VAL A 873 12.78 27.49 3.11
C VAL A 873 11.50 26.93 2.56
N ARG A 874 11.14 27.32 1.34
CA ARG A 874 10.01 26.75 0.58
C ARG A 874 10.22 27.04 -0.91
N ASN A 875 9.64 26.22 -1.77
CA ASN A 875 9.69 26.52 -3.22
C ASN A 875 9.07 27.87 -3.53
N ASP A 876 8.00 28.26 -2.82
CA ASP A 876 7.38 29.57 -2.83
C ASP A 876 6.77 29.86 -1.46
N ILE A 877 7.35 30.78 -0.69
CA ILE A 877 6.90 31.14 0.66
C ILE A 877 5.50 31.79 0.64
N THR A 878 5.02 32.26 -0.48
CA THR A 878 3.66 32.80 -0.59
C THR A 878 2.56 31.76 -0.77
N ASN A 879 2.94 30.48 -0.89
CA ASN A 879 2.02 29.36 -0.96
C ASN A 879 1.89 28.70 0.44
N SER A 880 0.80 28.92 1.12
CA SER A 880 0.54 28.41 2.48
C SER A 880 -0.37 27.17 2.52
N PHE A 881 -0.87 26.69 1.39
CA PHE A 881 -1.69 25.48 1.30
C PHE A 881 -0.87 24.31 0.75
N ASP A 882 -0.97 23.11 1.32
CA ASP A 882 -0.30 21.89 0.88
C ASP A 882 -0.58 21.54 -0.59
N THR A 883 -1.79 21.92 -1.06
CA THR A 883 -2.21 21.68 -2.44
C THR A 883 -1.56 22.59 -3.47
N GLU A 884 -0.88 23.64 -3.04
CA GLU A 884 -0.19 24.57 -3.94
C GLU A 884 1.19 24.00 -4.31
N PRO A 885 1.57 23.98 -5.59
CA PRO A 885 2.87 23.43 -6.02
C PRO A 885 4.09 24.08 -5.34
N GLY A 886 3.95 25.36 -4.96
CA GLY A 886 5.00 26.11 -4.28
C GLY A 886 5.19 25.79 -2.81
N SER A 887 4.25 25.09 -2.16
CA SER A 887 4.34 24.68 -0.76
C SER A 887 5.35 23.54 -0.55
N LYS A 888 5.66 22.78 -1.59
CA LYS A 888 6.63 21.68 -1.56
C LYS A 888 8.03 22.15 -1.25
N GLY A 889 8.84 21.25 -0.70
CA GLY A 889 10.23 21.51 -0.35
C GLY A 889 10.39 22.40 0.87
N SER A 890 9.44 22.35 1.81
CA SER A 890 9.47 23.17 3.03
C SER A 890 10.48 22.64 4.03
N VAL A 891 11.28 23.56 4.61
CA VAL A 891 12.23 23.27 5.69
C VAL A 891 12.20 24.43 6.69
N LEU A 892 12.00 24.12 7.96
CA LEU A 892 12.05 25.07 9.04
C LEU A 892 13.09 24.65 10.07
N MET A 893 14.22 25.39 10.13
CA MET A 893 15.16 25.31 11.23
C MET A 893 14.73 26.33 12.28
N PHE A 894 14.17 25.87 13.38
CA PHE A 894 13.53 26.73 14.37
C PHE A 894 14.25 26.75 15.72
N GLY A 895 14.09 27.89 16.41
CA GLY A 895 14.35 28.02 17.81
C GLY A 895 13.08 28.50 18.53
N THR A 896 12.78 27.92 19.69
CA THR A 896 11.70 28.34 20.57
C THR A 896 12.24 28.53 21.98
N THR A 897 11.38 28.88 22.92
CA THR A 897 11.76 28.86 24.35
C THR A 897 11.89 27.42 24.84
N GLY A 898 13.10 26.90 24.90
CA GLY A 898 13.41 25.58 25.42
C GLY A 898 13.64 24.51 24.35
N ARG A 899 13.49 24.82 23.05
CA ARG A 899 13.72 23.86 21.98
C ARG A 899 14.31 24.52 20.73
N ALA A 900 15.16 23.81 20.03
CA ALA A 900 15.50 24.08 18.64
C ALA A 900 15.35 22.78 17.86
N GLY A 901 15.20 22.86 16.56
CA GLY A 901 15.01 21.67 15.74
C GLY A 901 14.82 21.97 14.26
N ILE A 902 14.79 20.93 13.45
CA ILE A 902 14.47 21.04 12.04
C ILE A 902 13.22 20.23 11.70
N HIS A 903 12.29 20.86 11.00
CA HIS A 903 11.13 20.23 10.41
C HIS A 903 11.19 20.40 8.92
N TYR A 904 10.79 19.39 8.17
CA TYR A 904 10.86 19.44 6.70
C TYR A 904 9.80 18.58 6.03
N ASP A 905 9.52 18.90 4.78
CA ASP A 905 8.62 18.15 3.89
C ASP A 905 9.33 16.88 3.39
N GLU A 906 9.30 15.83 4.22
CA GLU A 906 10.00 14.57 3.97
C GLU A 906 9.51 13.84 2.72
N PHE A 907 8.25 14.05 2.34
CA PHE A 907 7.61 13.29 1.27
C PHE A 907 7.32 14.12 0.00
N GLY A 908 7.61 15.41 0.02
CA GLY A 908 7.32 16.30 -1.11
C GLY A 908 5.84 16.55 -1.36
N ASP A 909 5.03 16.40 -0.31
CA ASP A 909 3.58 16.62 -0.36
C ASP A 909 3.16 18.04 0.06
N GLY A 910 4.11 18.86 0.45
CA GLY A 910 3.90 20.23 0.92
C GLY A 910 3.68 20.34 2.42
N CYS A 911 3.50 19.22 3.12
CA CYS A 911 3.29 19.16 4.56
C CYS A 911 4.61 18.98 5.31
N MET A 912 4.86 19.75 6.36
CA MET A 912 6.03 19.53 7.20
C MET A 912 5.79 18.40 8.19
N HIS A 913 6.74 17.47 8.26
CA HIS A 913 6.70 16.34 9.17
C HIS A 913 7.60 16.57 10.38
N LYS A 914 7.20 15.99 11.52
CA LYS A 914 7.94 16.16 12.77
C LYS A 914 9.22 15.34 12.73
N ALA A 915 10.37 15.98 12.60
CA ALA A 915 11.64 15.37 12.95
C ALA A 915 11.77 15.33 14.48
N ASN A 916 11.89 14.13 15.05
CA ASN A 916 12.17 14.00 16.47
C ASN A 916 13.59 14.50 16.75
N SER A 917 13.70 15.64 17.44
CA SER A 917 15.00 16.15 17.92
C SER A 917 15.38 15.36 19.18
N GLU A 918 16.39 14.51 19.08
CA GLU A 918 16.85 13.69 20.21
C GLU A 918 17.94 14.35 21.06
N ASN A 919 18.55 15.47 20.63
CA ASN A 919 19.81 15.95 21.20
C ASN A 919 19.83 17.42 21.65
N ILE A 920 18.71 18.06 21.96
CA ILE A 920 18.73 19.45 22.36
C ILE A 920 18.40 19.65 23.86
N PRO A 921 19.19 20.46 24.59
CA PRO A 921 18.96 20.74 26.01
C PRO A 921 17.59 21.35 26.26
N GLU A 922 16.88 20.91 27.29
CA GLU A 922 15.52 21.35 27.68
C GLU A 922 15.40 22.84 28.07
N ASN A 923 16.46 23.65 28.00
CA ASN A 923 16.48 25.06 28.45
C ASN A 923 17.27 25.96 27.51
N ILE A 924 16.81 26.15 26.29
CA ILE A 924 17.41 27.09 25.35
C ILE A 924 17.12 28.53 25.83
N THR A 925 18.16 29.33 26.00
CA THR A 925 18.08 30.75 26.28
C THR A 925 18.51 31.58 25.08
N VAL A 926 17.87 32.72 24.86
CA VAL A 926 18.35 33.70 23.86
C VAL A 926 19.53 34.48 24.40
N PRO A 927 20.51 34.90 23.59
CA PRO A 927 20.47 34.73 22.15
C PRO A 927 20.86 33.30 21.68
N ILE A 928 20.25 32.87 20.60
CA ILE A 928 20.58 31.63 19.90
C ILE A 928 20.83 31.93 18.42
N TRP A 929 21.84 31.29 17.83
CA TRP A 929 22.13 31.38 16.40
C TRP A 929 21.67 30.09 15.73
N LEU A 930 20.97 30.23 14.61
CA LEU A 930 20.57 29.15 13.74
C LEU A 930 21.31 29.21 12.41
N LYS A 931 21.77 28.08 11.93
CA LYS A 931 22.40 27.95 10.61
C LYS A 931 21.71 26.82 9.84
N LEU A 932 21.36 27.03 8.59
CA LEU A 932 20.78 26.06 7.68
C LEU A 932 21.63 25.99 6.43
N VAL A 933 22.15 24.82 6.13
CA VAL A 933 23.03 24.54 4.97
C VAL A 933 22.27 23.68 3.98
N ARG A 934 22.14 24.14 2.74
CA ARG A 934 21.52 23.37 1.64
C ARG A 934 22.59 22.62 0.86
N HIS A 935 22.35 21.33 0.60
CA HIS A 935 23.13 20.47 -0.28
C HIS A 935 22.22 19.77 -1.27
N GLY A 936 22.16 20.27 -2.51
CA GLY A 936 21.23 19.70 -3.51
C GLY A 936 19.80 19.72 -3.01
N ASN A 937 19.24 18.56 -2.71
CA ASN A 937 17.89 18.39 -2.19
C ASN A 937 17.84 18.13 -0.67
N SER A 938 18.94 18.17 0.05
CA SER A 938 19.00 17.98 1.49
C SER A 938 19.48 19.23 2.23
N PHE A 939 19.18 19.27 3.54
CA PHE A 939 19.58 20.38 4.42
C PHE A 939 20.21 19.84 5.69
N THR A 940 21.17 20.59 6.22
CA THR A 940 21.73 20.36 7.57
C THR A 940 21.46 21.58 8.44
N GLY A 941 20.81 21.38 9.58
CA GLY A 941 20.55 22.40 10.58
C GLY A 941 21.60 22.39 11.68
N TYR A 942 21.98 23.58 12.14
CA TYR A 942 22.95 23.78 13.22
C TYR A 942 22.45 24.83 14.20
N VAL A 943 22.85 24.67 15.45
CA VAL A 943 22.63 25.66 16.50
C VAL A 943 23.94 26.13 17.11
N SER A 944 23.97 27.36 17.59
CA SER A 944 25.09 27.90 18.35
C SER A 944 24.62 28.84 19.44
N TYR A 945 25.32 28.87 20.57
CA TYR A 945 25.01 29.75 21.72
C TYR A 945 25.99 30.91 21.84
N ASP A 946 27.04 30.91 21.05
CA ASP A 946 28.08 31.95 21.02
C ASP A 946 28.30 32.56 19.62
N GLY A 947 27.66 31.98 18.58
CA GLY A 947 27.76 32.38 17.18
C GLY A 947 29.05 31.90 16.48
N THR A 948 29.87 31.11 17.16
CA THR A 948 31.16 30.62 16.64
C THR A 948 31.28 29.11 16.68
N ASN A 949 30.83 28.47 17.74
CA ASN A 949 30.83 27.03 17.89
C ASN A 949 29.45 26.49 17.49
N TRP A 950 29.41 25.66 16.45
CA TRP A 950 28.19 25.14 15.86
C TRP A 950 28.00 23.66 16.19
N GLU A 951 26.84 23.32 16.72
CA GLU A 951 26.44 21.95 16.96
C GLU A 951 25.47 21.52 15.86
N VAL A 952 25.67 20.35 15.25
CA VAL A 952 24.75 19.78 14.28
C VAL A 952 23.47 19.36 15.00
N GLU A 953 22.35 19.91 14.59
CA GLU A 953 21.06 19.48 15.07
C GLU A 953 20.62 18.23 14.30
N ARG A 954 20.54 18.32 12.96
CA ARG A 954 20.13 17.20 12.11
C ARG A 954 20.43 17.51 10.64
N GLN A 955 20.60 16.44 9.87
CA GLN A 955 20.55 16.45 8.41
C GLN A 955 19.22 15.85 7.94
N THR A 956 18.56 16.47 6.95
CA THR A 956 17.37 15.89 6.30
C THR A 956 17.77 14.80 5.31
N ASN A 957 16.83 13.93 4.98
CA ASN A 957 16.92 13.16 3.74
C ASN A 957 16.80 14.08 2.51
N ASP A 958 17.00 13.55 1.31
CA ASP A 958 16.67 14.28 0.09
C ASP A 958 15.17 14.59 0.07
N ILE A 959 14.83 15.87 -0.12
CA ILE A 959 13.44 16.34 -0.10
C ILE A 959 12.86 16.26 -1.51
N PRO A 960 11.84 15.40 -1.74
CA PRO A 960 11.23 15.30 -3.04
C PRO A 960 10.53 16.61 -3.45
N GLY A 961 10.59 16.95 -4.74
CA GLY A 961 9.93 18.15 -5.25
C GLY A 961 10.57 19.49 -4.89
N LEU A 962 11.74 19.49 -4.24
CA LEU A 962 12.49 20.72 -3.99
C LEU A 962 13.02 21.31 -5.29
N ASN A 963 12.73 22.58 -5.54
CA ASN A 963 13.18 23.30 -6.73
C ASN A 963 14.67 23.67 -6.65
N ALA A 964 15.32 23.81 -7.82
CA ALA A 964 16.70 24.30 -7.90
C ALA A 964 16.83 25.76 -7.37
N ALA A 965 15.75 26.54 -7.40
CA ALA A 965 15.68 27.87 -6.81
C ALA A 965 14.51 27.90 -5.82
N VAL A 966 14.77 28.31 -4.58
CA VAL A 966 13.82 28.32 -3.48
C VAL A 966 13.78 29.69 -2.81
N ASP A 967 12.73 29.96 -2.09
CA ASP A 967 12.64 31.10 -1.20
C ASP A 967 13.24 30.73 0.16
N ILE A 968 13.99 31.64 0.78
CA ILE A 968 14.64 31.44 2.09
C ILE A 968 14.55 32.72 2.92
N GLY A 969 14.16 32.59 4.16
CA GLY A 969 14.04 33.72 5.08
C GLY A 969 13.83 33.35 6.51
N MET A 970 13.28 34.29 7.25
CA MET A 970 12.86 34.12 8.64
C MET A 970 11.35 33.98 8.69
N ALA A 971 10.85 33.05 9.47
CA ALA A 971 9.40 32.89 9.67
C ALA A 971 9.05 32.69 11.15
N ALA A 972 7.79 33.00 11.48
CA ALA A 972 7.22 32.74 12.79
C ALA A 972 5.76 32.28 12.66
N GLY A 973 5.37 31.24 13.42
CA GLY A 973 4.04 30.70 13.50
C GLY A 973 3.74 30.17 14.91
N ALA A 974 2.47 30.21 15.30
CA ALA A 974 2.03 29.75 16.61
C ALA A 974 0.77 28.88 16.49
N PRO A 975 0.63 27.81 17.28
CA PRO A 975 -0.49 26.88 17.18
C PRO A 975 -1.79 27.36 17.83
N ASP A 976 -1.84 28.59 18.33
CA ASP A 976 -3.02 29.21 18.89
C ASP A 976 -3.26 30.60 18.26
N LYS A 977 -4.45 31.14 18.42
CA LYS A 977 -4.84 32.44 17.87
C LYS A 977 -4.24 33.66 18.61
N LYS A 978 -3.30 33.44 19.56
CA LYS A 978 -2.62 34.52 20.24
C LYS A 978 -1.44 35.01 19.43
N GLN A 979 -1.20 36.32 19.49
CA GLN A 979 -0.06 36.91 18.83
C GLN A 979 1.21 36.79 19.68
N TYR A 980 2.25 36.24 19.08
CA TYR A 980 3.60 36.13 19.64
C TYR A 980 4.57 36.89 18.74
N TRP A 981 5.62 37.47 19.34
CA TRP A 981 6.65 38.13 18.54
C TRP A 981 8.02 37.54 18.80
N VAL A 982 8.87 37.64 17.77
CA VAL A 982 10.27 37.22 17.78
C VAL A 982 11.11 38.35 17.15
N GLU A 983 12.31 38.57 17.71
CA GLU A 983 13.30 39.46 17.12
C GLU A 983 14.47 38.64 16.57
N PHE A 984 14.77 38.86 15.31
CA PHE A 984 15.89 38.29 14.60
C PHE A 984 16.94 39.35 14.33
N GLN A 985 18.19 38.96 14.32
CA GLN A 985 19.31 39.83 14.00
C GLN A 985 20.32 39.09 13.12
N ASP A 986 21.14 39.83 12.35
CA ASP A 986 22.25 39.35 11.57
C ASP A 986 21.89 38.24 10.57
N PHE A 987 20.72 38.35 9.92
CA PHE A 987 20.34 37.44 8.86
C PHE A 987 21.27 37.55 7.66
N LYS A 988 21.83 36.42 7.25
CA LYS A 988 22.76 36.29 6.11
C LYS A 988 22.40 35.09 5.26
N ILE A 989 22.68 35.19 3.98
CA ILE A 989 22.66 34.08 3.02
C ILE A 989 24.00 34.11 2.26
N GLU A 990 24.71 33.01 2.28
CA GLU A 990 25.93 32.80 1.49
C GLU A 990 25.65 31.74 0.42
N VAL A 991 25.81 32.09 -0.83
CA VAL A 991 25.56 31.21 -1.98
C VAL A 991 26.89 30.75 -2.61
N GLU A 992 26.82 29.66 -3.37
CA GLU A 992 27.97 29.24 -4.16
C GLU A 992 28.38 30.34 -5.13
N LYS A 993 29.72 30.54 -5.27
CA LYS A 993 30.30 31.62 -6.07
C LYS A 993 30.37 31.25 -7.56
#